data_b1dcb308d2f52e346bb1b4a22ecfc2b9
#
_entry.id   b1dcb308d2f52e346bb1b4a22ecfc2b9
#
_cell.length_a   1.000
_cell.length_b   1.000
_cell.length_c   1.000
_cell.angle_alpha   90.00
_cell.angle_beta   90.00
_cell.angle_gamma   90.00
#
_symmetry.space_group_name_H-M   'P 1'
#
loop_
_entity.id
_entity.type
_entity.pdbx_description
1 polymer ?
#
loop_
_entity_poly.entity_id
_entity_poly.type
_entity_poly.pdbx_seq_one_letter_code
_entity_poly.pdbx_strand_id
1 'polypeptide(L)'
;RFRQNLLGKRVDYSGRSVIVVGPELKIYQCGLPKEMALELFRPFIMKKLVEDGAANNIKSAKKMVDKGRAEVWDALDVVIKDHPVMLNRAPTLHRLGIQAFEPVLVEGRAIKLHPLTCTAFNADFDGDQMAVHVPLSAEAQAEARLLMLSANNLLRPQDGGPVTVPSQDMVLGSYYLTYTNPQEPGAGKVFVNEDEVMLAYNDRVVGIHAPIKVRRSFEYKGVTYRKIVDITPGRIIFNQNIPQDLGFVNREDPDRVCDYEVSMTCGKKELGKIVDRTIRSHGFTVASEVLDNIKSTGYKYSTRGAITISIYDMSVPAKKYELIEETEHRIVAIENEYKMGFMTNDERYRAVVSEWEKTTEDVTDALQSNLEELNPIYMMATSGARGSMKQIRQLAGMRGLMANTAGRTIEIPIKSNFREGLSVLEYFISSRGARKGMADTALRTADSGYLTRRLVDVSQEVIIREDDCGVDEGIWVEEISENGQVIEKFSERLRGRFPVRDITDPETGEVLCPAGRMLDEEDAKLLESHGIHRVELRTVLTCRAKSGVCARCYGMNLAAGKPVGTGEAVGIIAAQSIGEPGTQLTMRTFHTGGVAGGDITQGLPRVEELFEARKPKKMATLAEIGGRLRFEESHKGSLLNIHVVADDGETKMYSVPHTGLRVNDGDLIEKGTALNDGALNPHDVLRTRGASAVHNYLIQEVLRVYRQQG
;
A
#
# COMPACT_ATOMS: atom_id res chain seq x y z
N ARG A 1 -16.18 10.38 -32.42
CA ARG A 1 -15.89 9.28 -33.36
C ARG A 1 -14.55 8.60 -33.00
N PHE A 2 -13.44 9.31 -32.83
CA PHE A 2 -12.15 8.70 -32.50
C PHE A 2 -12.17 7.87 -31.21
N ARG A 3 -12.71 8.42 -30.11
CA ARG A 3 -12.79 7.72 -28.82
C ARG A 3 -13.80 6.57 -28.80
N GLN A 4 -14.87 6.68 -29.57
CA GLN A 4 -16.01 5.76 -29.48
C GLN A 4 -15.95 4.63 -30.51
N ASN A 5 -15.30 4.83 -31.65
CA ASN A 5 -15.33 3.89 -32.77
C ASN A 5 -13.95 3.43 -33.26
N LEU A 6 -12.87 4.13 -32.93
CA LEU A 6 -11.50 3.80 -33.36
C LEU A 6 -10.61 3.36 -32.20
N LEU A 7 -10.53 4.15 -31.12
CA LEU A 7 -9.73 3.81 -29.93
C LEU A 7 -10.40 2.79 -29.03
N GLY A 8 -11.70 2.58 -29.15
CA GLY A 8 -12.48 1.58 -28.46
C GLY A 8 -13.78 1.32 -29.18
N LYS A 9 -14.27 0.09 -29.09
CA LYS A 9 -15.52 -0.35 -29.66
C LYS A 9 -16.33 -1.14 -28.65
N ARG A 10 -17.66 -1.23 -28.82
CA ARG A 10 -18.46 -2.20 -28.10
C ARG A 10 -18.17 -3.59 -28.65
N VAL A 11 -17.98 -4.54 -27.78
CA VAL A 11 -17.61 -5.91 -28.15
C VAL A 11 -18.74 -6.88 -27.83
N ASP A 12 -18.84 -7.94 -28.66
CA ASP A 12 -19.69 -9.10 -28.40
C ASP A 12 -19.02 -10.07 -27.41
N TYR A 13 -19.70 -11.11 -26.99
CA TYR A 13 -19.23 -12.10 -26.01
C TYR A 13 -18.81 -11.47 -24.68
N SER A 14 -19.59 -10.51 -24.24
CA SER A 14 -19.41 -9.81 -22.98
C SER A 14 -20.72 -9.68 -22.24
N GLY A 15 -20.63 -9.63 -20.92
CA GLY A 15 -21.78 -9.44 -20.05
C GLY A 15 -21.39 -8.60 -18.85
N ARG A 16 -22.38 -8.19 -18.08
CA ARG A 16 -22.16 -7.41 -16.85
C ARG A 16 -23.17 -7.84 -15.80
N SER A 17 -22.71 -8.01 -14.56
CA SER A 17 -23.55 -8.29 -13.41
C SER A 17 -22.95 -7.75 -12.12
N VAL A 18 -23.77 -7.73 -11.08
CA VAL A 18 -23.35 -7.41 -9.72
C VAL A 18 -22.41 -8.52 -9.20
N ILE A 19 -21.45 -8.15 -8.37
CA ILE A 19 -20.54 -9.10 -7.73
C ILE A 19 -20.96 -9.39 -6.29
N VAL A 20 -20.69 -10.62 -5.86
CA VAL A 20 -20.82 -11.07 -4.47
C VAL A 20 -19.61 -11.87 -4.06
N VAL A 21 -19.39 -12.00 -2.76
CA VAL A 21 -18.24 -12.75 -2.24
C VAL A 21 -18.40 -14.25 -2.52
N GLY A 22 -17.33 -14.90 -2.97
CA GLY A 22 -17.23 -16.35 -3.16
C GLY A 22 -16.09 -16.93 -2.32
N PRO A 23 -16.27 -17.15 -0.99
CA PRO A 23 -15.21 -17.64 -0.13
C PRO A 23 -14.80 -19.10 -0.42
N GLU A 24 -15.66 -19.87 -1.07
CA GLU A 24 -15.42 -21.24 -1.50
C GLU A 24 -14.49 -21.38 -2.72
N LEU A 25 -14.36 -20.30 -3.50
CA LEU A 25 -13.57 -20.29 -4.74
C LEU A 25 -12.07 -20.37 -4.44
N LYS A 26 -11.32 -20.97 -5.37
CA LYS A 26 -9.86 -20.83 -5.42
C LYS A 26 -9.47 -19.50 -6.04
N ILE A 27 -8.24 -19.06 -5.79
CA ILE A 27 -7.79 -17.73 -6.24
C ILE A 27 -7.87 -17.53 -7.76
N TYR A 28 -7.71 -18.60 -8.52
CA TYR A 28 -7.80 -18.59 -9.98
C TYR A 28 -9.22 -18.80 -10.52
N GLN A 29 -10.24 -18.99 -9.65
CA GLN A 29 -11.61 -19.26 -10.02
C GLN A 29 -12.53 -18.04 -9.84
N CYS A 30 -13.54 -17.96 -10.69
CA CYS A 30 -14.66 -17.05 -10.50
C CYS A 30 -15.99 -17.80 -10.66
N GLY A 31 -17.02 -17.37 -9.93
CA GLY A 31 -18.36 -17.92 -10.07
C GLY A 31 -19.15 -17.18 -11.13
N LEU A 32 -19.48 -17.85 -12.23
CA LEU A 32 -20.26 -17.28 -13.31
C LEU A 32 -21.71 -17.77 -13.24
N PRO A 33 -22.73 -16.88 -13.24
CA PRO A 33 -24.13 -17.30 -13.29
C PRO A 33 -24.43 -18.21 -14.47
N LYS A 34 -25.16 -19.31 -14.25
CA LYS A 34 -25.48 -20.28 -15.29
C LYS A 34 -26.18 -19.66 -16.52
N GLU A 35 -27.15 -18.76 -16.29
CA GLU A 35 -27.86 -18.09 -17.37
C GLU A 35 -26.92 -17.20 -18.21
N MET A 36 -26.00 -16.48 -17.56
CA MET A 36 -24.99 -15.66 -18.22
C MET A 36 -24.00 -16.51 -19.02
N ALA A 37 -23.51 -17.61 -18.42
CA ALA A 37 -22.61 -18.55 -19.09
C ALA A 37 -23.25 -19.17 -20.34
N LEU A 38 -24.51 -19.57 -20.26
CA LEU A 38 -25.25 -20.11 -21.40
C LEU A 38 -25.27 -19.16 -22.60
N GLU A 39 -25.49 -17.86 -22.35
CA GLU A 39 -25.56 -16.87 -23.42
C GLU A 39 -24.16 -16.52 -23.96
N LEU A 40 -23.17 -16.35 -23.08
CA LEU A 40 -21.81 -16.02 -23.48
C LEU A 40 -21.14 -17.14 -24.29
N PHE A 41 -21.35 -18.38 -23.92
CA PHE A 41 -20.76 -19.56 -24.58
C PHE A 41 -21.69 -20.20 -25.63
N ARG A 42 -22.77 -19.57 -25.96
CA ARG A 42 -23.83 -20.11 -26.88
C ARG A 42 -23.28 -20.72 -28.18
N PRO A 43 -22.38 -20.07 -28.95
CA PRO A 43 -21.83 -20.68 -30.16
C PRO A 43 -20.96 -21.90 -29.88
N PHE A 44 -20.20 -21.89 -28.80
CA PHE A 44 -19.36 -23.02 -28.41
C PHE A 44 -20.19 -24.23 -28.00
N ILE A 45 -21.28 -24.00 -27.25
CA ILE A 45 -22.24 -25.04 -26.87
C ILE A 45 -22.91 -25.65 -28.11
N MET A 46 -23.37 -24.80 -29.05
CA MET A 46 -23.97 -25.27 -30.29
C MET A 46 -23.01 -26.13 -31.11
N LYS A 47 -21.74 -25.71 -31.21
CA LYS A 47 -20.68 -26.48 -31.84
C LYS A 47 -20.53 -27.85 -31.17
N LYS A 48 -20.38 -27.87 -29.86
CA LYS A 48 -20.19 -29.09 -29.05
C LYS A 48 -21.39 -30.06 -29.19
N LEU A 49 -22.64 -29.57 -29.14
CA LEU A 49 -23.82 -30.39 -29.31
C LEU A 49 -23.92 -31.05 -30.71
N VAL A 50 -23.39 -30.39 -31.73
CA VAL A 50 -23.32 -30.98 -33.10
C VAL A 50 -22.18 -32.02 -33.19
N GLU A 51 -21.02 -31.74 -32.57
CA GLU A 51 -19.88 -32.66 -32.53
C GLU A 51 -20.19 -33.95 -31.76
N ASP A 52 -20.93 -33.85 -30.64
CA ASP A 52 -21.35 -34.99 -29.81
C ASP A 52 -22.52 -35.76 -30.39
N GLY A 53 -23.08 -35.29 -31.56
CA GLY A 53 -24.21 -35.93 -32.22
C GLY A 53 -25.56 -35.76 -31.53
N ALA A 54 -25.65 -34.94 -30.48
CA ALA A 54 -26.89 -34.63 -29.79
C ALA A 54 -27.84 -33.75 -30.66
N ALA A 55 -27.28 -33.00 -31.60
CA ALA A 55 -28.02 -32.18 -32.56
C ALA A 55 -27.55 -32.47 -34.00
N ASN A 56 -28.48 -32.67 -34.92
CA ASN A 56 -28.17 -32.98 -36.32
C ASN A 56 -27.67 -31.76 -37.12
N ASN A 57 -27.95 -30.58 -36.68
CA ASN A 57 -27.53 -29.33 -37.31
C ASN A 57 -27.61 -28.13 -36.34
N ILE A 58 -27.01 -27.02 -36.73
CA ILE A 58 -26.96 -25.79 -35.92
C ILE A 58 -28.37 -25.25 -35.56
N LYS A 59 -29.35 -25.40 -36.46
CA LYS A 59 -30.74 -24.97 -36.18
C LYS A 59 -31.37 -25.81 -35.06
N SER A 60 -31.12 -27.12 -35.05
CA SER A 60 -31.54 -28.03 -33.98
C SER A 60 -30.85 -27.71 -32.67
N ALA A 61 -29.52 -27.52 -32.69
CA ALA A 61 -28.76 -27.12 -31.55
C ALA A 61 -29.28 -25.81 -30.93
N LYS A 62 -29.58 -24.80 -31.76
CA LYS A 62 -30.16 -23.53 -31.29
C LYS A 62 -31.51 -23.75 -30.58
N LYS A 63 -32.38 -24.57 -31.13
CA LYS A 63 -33.68 -24.89 -30.50
C LYS A 63 -33.50 -25.65 -29.17
N MET A 64 -32.47 -26.48 -29.05
CA MET A 64 -32.16 -27.18 -27.80
C MET A 64 -31.67 -26.21 -26.73
N VAL A 65 -30.79 -25.28 -27.10
CA VAL A 65 -30.30 -24.21 -26.21
C VAL A 65 -31.43 -23.31 -25.74
N ASP A 66 -32.30 -22.86 -26.66
CA ASP A 66 -33.46 -22.01 -26.34
C ASP A 66 -34.48 -22.71 -25.42
N LYS A 67 -34.53 -24.06 -25.43
CA LYS A 67 -35.38 -24.86 -24.55
C LYS A 67 -34.72 -25.28 -23.23
N GLY A 68 -33.44 -25.02 -23.08
CA GLY A 68 -32.69 -25.37 -21.86
C GLY A 68 -32.69 -26.85 -21.50
N ARG A 69 -32.52 -27.74 -22.49
CA ARG A 69 -32.49 -29.20 -22.28
C ARG A 69 -31.30 -29.61 -21.41
N ALA A 70 -31.37 -30.79 -20.77
CA ALA A 70 -30.33 -31.29 -19.89
C ALA A 70 -28.97 -31.43 -20.61
N GLU A 71 -28.97 -31.93 -21.85
CA GLU A 71 -27.76 -32.12 -22.66
C GLU A 71 -27.04 -30.79 -22.95
N VAL A 72 -27.73 -29.65 -22.88
CA VAL A 72 -27.12 -28.33 -23.05
C VAL A 72 -26.26 -27.96 -21.84
N TRP A 73 -26.72 -28.29 -20.65
CA TRP A 73 -25.98 -28.02 -19.43
C TRP A 73 -24.71 -28.92 -19.32
N ASP A 74 -24.82 -30.16 -19.74
CA ASP A 74 -23.67 -31.06 -19.80
C ASP A 74 -22.61 -30.56 -20.80
N ALA A 75 -23.08 -30.11 -22.00
CA ALA A 75 -22.21 -29.51 -23.00
C ALA A 75 -21.58 -28.18 -22.51
N LEU A 76 -22.32 -27.37 -21.75
CA LEU A 76 -21.82 -26.14 -21.17
C LEU A 76 -20.70 -26.42 -20.15
N ASP A 77 -20.89 -27.43 -19.28
CA ASP A 77 -19.90 -27.79 -18.27
C ASP A 77 -18.57 -28.25 -18.91
N VAL A 78 -18.66 -29.00 -20.01
CA VAL A 78 -17.47 -29.42 -20.80
C VAL A 78 -16.80 -28.24 -21.49
N VAL A 79 -17.58 -27.31 -22.08
CA VAL A 79 -17.05 -26.14 -22.81
C VAL A 79 -16.37 -25.13 -21.88
N ILE A 80 -16.93 -24.93 -20.70
CA ILE A 80 -16.37 -23.98 -19.69
C ILE A 80 -15.05 -24.47 -19.14
N LYS A 81 -14.91 -25.79 -19.02
CA LYS A 81 -13.67 -26.39 -18.53
C LYS A 81 -12.52 -26.02 -19.47
N ASP A 82 -11.47 -25.48 -18.92
CA ASP A 82 -10.29 -24.99 -19.67
C ASP A 82 -10.52 -23.75 -20.56
N HIS A 83 -11.65 -23.05 -20.44
CA HIS A 83 -11.89 -21.81 -21.16
C HIS A 83 -11.88 -20.61 -20.21
N PRO A 84 -10.76 -19.87 -20.10
CA PRO A 84 -10.67 -18.74 -19.17
C PRO A 84 -11.60 -17.60 -19.60
N VAL A 85 -12.12 -16.87 -18.62
CA VAL A 85 -12.89 -15.63 -18.83
C VAL A 85 -12.15 -14.47 -18.18
N MET A 86 -12.29 -13.28 -18.72
CA MET A 86 -11.71 -12.08 -18.16
C MET A 86 -12.76 -11.29 -17.39
N LEU A 87 -12.43 -10.87 -16.16
CA LEU A 87 -13.23 -9.96 -15.36
C LEU A 87 -12.61 -8.58 -15.35
N ASN A 88 -13.42 -7.55 -15.49
CA ASN A 88 -13.01 -6.16 -15.44
C ASN A 88 -13.94 -5.35 -14.55
N ARG A 89 -13.37 -4.48 -13.71
CA ARG A 89 -14.11 -3.47 -12.97
C ARG A 89 -13.73 -2.07 -13.45
N ALA A 90 -14.71 -1.25 -13.78
CA ALA A 90 -14.51 0.16 -14.07
C ALA A 90 -14.56 1.00 -12.76
N PRO A 91 -13.66 1.99 -12.60
CA PRO A 91 -12.62 2.42 -13.53
C PRO A 91 -11.39 1.48 -13.50
N THR A 92 -10.81 1.19 -14.66
CA THR A 92 -9.58 0.39 -14.77
C THR A 92 -8.38 1.31 -14.59
N LEU A 93 -7.86 1.38 -13.38
CA LEU A 93 -6.78 2.31 -13.01
C LEU A 93 -5.39 1.77 -13.39
N HIS A 94 -5.21 0.46 -13.35
CA HIS A 94 -3.96 -0.23 -13.65
C HIS A 94 -4.23 -1.60 -14.28
N ARG A 95 -3.20 -2.28 -14.75
CA ARG A 95 -3.34 -3.54 -15.48
C ARG A 95 -4.02 -4.66 -14.68
N LEU A 96 -3.95 -4.65 -13.35
CA LEU A 96 -4.61 -5.64 -12.49
C LEU A 96 -6.14 -5.43 -12.39
N GLY A 97 -6.68 -4.34 -12.93
CA GLY A 97 -8.11 -4.11 -13.08
C GLY A 97 -8.78 -5.01 -14.13
N ILE A 98 -8.02 -5.78 -14.89
CA ILE A 98 -8.48 -6.83 -15.79
C ILE A 98 -7.67 -8.09 -15.49
N GLN A 99 -8.34 -9.15 -15.05
CA GLN A 99 -7.70 -10.44 -14.75
C GLN A 99 -8.50 -11.59 -15.35
N ALA A 100 -7.82 -12.66 -15.72
CA ALA A 100 -8.44 -13.89 -16.17
C ALA A 100 -8.71 -14.84 -15.02
N PHE A 101 -9.79 -15.58 -15.13
CA PHE A 101 -10.22 -16.59 -14.16
C PHE A 101 -10.76 -17.81 -14.89
N GLU A 102 -10.69 -18.97 -14.24
CA GLU A 102 -11.40 -20.16 -14.66
C GLU A 102 -12.86 -20.07 -14.14
N PRO A 103 -13.87 -20.09 -15.02
CA PRO A 103 -15.24 -19.96 -14.57
C PRO A 103 -15.76 -21.27 -13.94
N VAL A 104 -16.51 -21.09 -12.85
CA VAL A 104 -17.28 -22.15 -12.18
C VAL A 104 -18.75 -21.73 -12.22
N LEU A 105 -19.63 -22.64 -12.63
CA LEU A 105 -21.05 -22.35 -12.69
C LEU A 105 -21.64 -22.20 -11.29
N VAL A 106 -22.39 -21.13 -11.08
CA VAL A 106 -23.05 -20.83 -9.81
C VAL A 106 -24.54 -20.54 -10.04
N GLU A 107 -25.34 -20.85 -9.05
CA GLU A 107 -26.77 -20.48 -9.03
C GLU A 107 -26.92 -18.99 -8.72
N GLY A 108 -28.02 -18.40 -9.19
CA GLY A 108 -28.30 -16.98 -8.99
C GLY A 108 -27.91 -16.13 -10.20
N ARG A 109 -27.88 -14.81 -10.02
CA ARG A 109 -27.63 -13.81 -11.08
C ARG A 109 -26.38 -12.97 -10.84
N ALA A 110 -25.73 -13.14 -9.72
CA ALA A 110 -24.53 -12.40 -9.34
C ALA A 110 -23.26 -13.19 -9.63
N ILE A 111 -22.22 -12.50 -10.04
CA ILE A 111 -20.89 -13.07 -10.24
C ILE A 111 -20.25 -13.26 -8.85
N LYS A 112 -19.75 -14.45 -8.54
CA LYS A 112 -18.97 -14.69 -7.33
C LYS A 112 -17.50 -14.37 -7.58
N LEU A 113 -16.94 -13.51 -6.75
CA LEU A 113 -15.54 -13.09 -6.83
C LEU A 113 -14.78 -13.58 -5.61
N HIS A 114 -13.54 -14.04 -5.84
CA HIS A 114 -12.65 -14.44 -4.76
C HIS A 114 -12.25 -13.22 -3.91
N PRO A 115 -12.37 -13.26 -2.58
CA PRO A 115 -12.19 -12.08 -1.73
C PRO A 115 -10.79 -11.48 -1.77
N LEU A 116 -9.73 -12.27 -2.00
CA LEU A 116 -8.36 -11.77 -2.08
C LEU A 116 -8.09 -10.94 -3.34
N THR A 117 -8.87 -11.10 -4.39
CA THR A 117 -8.73 -10.33 -5.64
C THR A 117 -9.39 -8.95 -5.57
N CYS A 118 -10.24 -8.70 -4.58
CA CYS A 118 -10.92 -7.41 -4.42
C CYS A 118 -9.98 -6.22 -4.32
N THR A 119 -8.82 -6.39 -3.69
CA THR A 119 -7.80 -5.34 -3.57
C THR A 119 -7.27 -4.90 -4.92
N ALA A 120 -7.00 -5.85 -5.83
CA ALA A 120 -6.50 -5.58 -7.18
C ALA A 120 -7.53 -4.83 -8.04
N PHE A 121 -8.81 -5.18 -7.92
CA PHE A 121 -9.90 -4.51 -8.61
C PHE A 121 -10.38 -3.23 -7.92
N ASN A 122 -9.93 -2.96 -6.70
CA ASN A 122 -10.50 -1.95 -5.81
C ASN A 122 -12.02 -2.10 -5.71
N ALA A 123 -12.49 -3.36 -5.56
CA ALA A 123 -13.89 -3.74 -5.55
C ALA A 123 -14.37 -4.02 -4.13
N ASP A 124 -15.65 -3.68 -3.88
CA ASP A 124 -16.38 -4.08 -2.69
C ASP A 124 -17.74 -4.67 -3.07
N PHE A 125 -18.48 -5.18 -2.10
CA PHE A 125 -19.74 -5.90 -2.34
C PHE A 125 -20.96 -5.06 -1.94
N ASP A 126 -20.88 -3.74 -2.09
CA ASP A 126 -21.95 -2.80 -1.76
C ASP A 126 -22.92 -2.54 -2.95
N GLY A 127 -22.76 -3.24 -4.05
CA GLY A 127 -23.51 -3.09 -5.29
C GLY A 127 -22.63 -2.90 -6.52
N ASP A 128 -21.33 -3.07 -6.38
CA ASP A 128 -20.39 -3.03 -7.49
C ASP A 128 -20.73 -4.05 -8.57
N GLN A 129 -20.50 -3.67 -9.81
CA GLN A 129 -20.67 -4.50 -10.99
C GLN A 129 -19.34 -4.74 -11.68
N MET A 130 -19.20 -5.92 -12.28
CA MET A 130 -18.05 -6.27 -13.10
C MET A 130 -18.48 -6.76 -14.47
N ALA A 131 -17.68 -6.42 -15.49
CA ALA A 131 -17.84 -6.93 -16.83
C ALA A 131 -17.11 -8.27 -16.99
N VAL A 132 -17.69 -9.18 -17.75
CA VAL A 132 -17.11 -10.47 -18.14
C VAL A 132 -16.87 -10.47 -19.64
N HIS A 133 -15.69 -10.91 -20.06
CA HIS A 133 -15.31 -11.03 -21.46
C HIS A 133 -14.80 -12.44 -21.73
N VAL A 134 -15.20 -13.00 -22.87
CA VAL A 134 -14.78 -14.36 -23.30
C VAL A 134 -13.77 -14.23 -24.43
N PRO A 135 -12.48 -14.66 -24.24
CA PRO A 135 -11.53 -14.74 -25.32
C PRO A 135 -11.94 -15.81 -26.34
N LEU A 136 -11.90 -15.48 -27.64
CA LEU A 136 -12.43 -16.33 -28.69
C LEU A 136 -11.38 -17.20 -29.35
N SER A 137 -10.20 -16.65 -29.69
CA SER A 137 -9.15 -17.40 -30.37
C SER A 137 -8.29 -18.22 -29.40
N ALA A 138 -7.62 -19.24 -29.91
CA ALA A 138 -6.73 -20.07 -29.10
C ALA A 138 -5.55 -19.25 -28.55
N GLU A 139 -5.04 -18.31 -29.34
CA GLU A 139 -3.97 -17.40 -28.94
C GLU A 139 -4.44 -16.49 -27.79
N ALA A 140 -5.63 -15.90 -27.90
CA ALA A 140 -6.20 -15.06 -26.86
C ALA A 140 -6.44 -15.84 -25.56
N GLN A 141 -6.91 -17.09 -25.67
CA GLN A 141 -7.09 -17.98 -24.52
C GLN A 141 -5.73 -18.36 -23.86
N ALA A 142 -4.69 -18.60 -24.67
CA ALA A 142 -3.35 -18.87 -24.19
C ALA A 142 -2.76 -17.66 -23.45
N GLU A 143 -2.90 -16.45 -24.00
CA GLU A 143 -2.47 -15.22 -23.34
C GLU A 143 -3.24 -14.98 -22.04
N ALA A 144 -4.56 -15.17 -22.04
CA ALA A 144 -5.39 -15.05 -20.84
C ALA A 144 -4.92 -16.01 -19.74
N ARG A 145 -4.60 -17.25 -20.08
CA ARG A 145 -4.16 -18.28 -19.14
C ARG A 145 -2.73 -18.05 -18.63
N LEU A 146 -1.81 -17.70 -19.50
CA LEU A 146 -0.38 -17.60 -19.16
C LEU A 146 0.00 -16.27 -18.53
N LEU A 147 -0.60 -15.16 -19.03
CA LEU A 147 -0.23 -13.81 -18.63
C LEU A 147 -1.24 -13.14 -17.67
N MET A 148 -2.54 -13.37 -17.88
CA MET A 148 -3.60 -12.61 -17.19
C MET A 148 -4.26 -13.37 -16.04
N LEU A 149 -3.98 -14.66 -15.86
CA LEU A 149 -4.59 -15.44 -14.77
C LEU A 149 -4.26 -14.82 -13.41
N SER A 150 -5.25 -14.73 -12.53
CA SER A 150 -5.09 -14.08 -11.21
C SER A 150 -4.00 -14.72 -10.35
N ALA A 151 -3.81 -16.04 -10.45
CA ALA A 151 -2.73 -16.75 -9.76
C ALA A 151 -1.33 -16.33 -10.20
N ASN A 152 -1.16 -15.82 -11.44
CA ASN A 152 0.11 -15.36 -11.97
C ASN A 152 0.37 -13.85 -11.69
N ASN A 153 -0.63 -13.13 -11.17
CA ASN A 153 -0.58 -11.69 -10.94
C ASN A 153 -0.74 -11.36 -9.45
N LEU A 154 0.07 -12.01 -8.60
CA LEU A 154 0.03 -11.83 -7.15
C LEU A 154 0.86 -10.63 -6.68
N LEU A 155 1.76 -10.09 -7.53
CA LEU A 155 2.65 -8.98 -7.20
C LEU A 155 2.18 -7.68 -7.87
N ARG A 156 2.33 -6.57 -7.16
CA ARG A 156 2.07 -5.23 -7.70
C ARG A 156 3.22 -4.79 -8.61
N PRO A 157 2.93 -4.22 -9.77
CA PRO A 157 3.96 -3.69 -10.64
C PRO A 157 4.64 -2.40 -10.12
N GLN A 158 4.07 -1.76 -9.10
CA GLN A 158 4.54 -0.52 -8.48
C GLN A 158 5.78 -0.73 -7.61
N ASP A 159 5.70 -1.67 -6.68
CA ASP A 159 6.69 -1.92 -5.62
C ASP A 159 7.17 -3.38 -5.55
N GLY A 160 6.55 -4.27 -6.33
CA GLY A 160 6.84 -5.70 -6.28
C GLY A 160 6.40 -6.38 -4.99
N GLY A 161 5.59 -5.72 -4.18
CA GLY A 161 4.95 -6.32 -3.02
C GLY A 161 3.70 -7.13 -3.41
N PRO A 162 3.22 -8.04 -2.55
CA PRO A 162 2.01 -8.81 -2.82
C PRO A 162 0.77 -7.90 -2.85
N VAL A 163 -0.07 -8.08 -3.88
CA VAL A 163 -1.37 -7.40 -3.98
C VAL A 163 -2.45 -8.16 -3.26
N THR A 164 -2.39 -9.49 -3.29
CA THR A 164 -3.35 -10.42 -2.69
C THR A 164 -2.96 -10.73 -1.24
N VAL A 165 -3.13 -9.73 -0.37
CA VAL A 165 -2.88 -9.89 1.07
C VAL A 165 -4.20 -10.18 1.78
N PRO A 166 -4.25 -11.12 2.73
CA PRO A 166 -5.43 -11.33 3.56
C PRO A 166 -5.94 -10.04 4.20
N SER A 167 -7.25 -9.92 4.31
CA SER A 167 -7.91 -8.71 4.82
C SER A 167 -9.08 -9.06 5.72
N GLN A 168 -9.53 -8.10 6.52
CA GLN A 168 -10.74 -8.17 7.35
C GLN A 168 -10.80 -9.47 8.20
N ASP A 169 -11.81 -10.31 8.03
CA ASP A 169 -12.04 -11.51 8.82
C ASP A 169 -10.93 -12.55 8.69
N MET A 170 -10.24 -12.60 7.56
CA MET A 170 -9.07 -13.48 7.37
C MET A 170 -7.93 -13.08 8.29
N VAL A 171 -7.67 -11.78 8.41
CA VAL A 171 -6.64 -11.24 9.33
C VAL A 171 -7.07 -11.44 10.77
N LEU A 172 -8.32 -11.13 11.09
CA LEU A 172 -8.85 -11.25 12.44
C LEU A 172 -8.80 -12.68 12.94
N GLY A 173 -9.20 -13.65 12.10
CA GLY A 173 -9.12 -15.08 12.43
C GLY A 173 -7.68 -15.57 12.59
N SER A 174 -6.75 -15.12 11.77
CA SER A 174 -5.33 -15.45 11.89
C SER A 174 -4.71 -14.83 13.15
N TYR A 175 -5.06 -13.59 13.47
CA TYR A 175 -4.64 -12.90 14.68
C TYR A 175 -5.15 -13.63 15.93
N TYR A 176 -6.44 -13.94 15.98
CA TYR A 176 -7.05 -14.70 17.06
C TYR A 176 -6.36 -16.05 17.24
N LEU A 177 -6.12 -16.79 16.16
CA LEU A 177 -5.49 -18.11 16.18
C LEU A 177 -4.05 -18.07 16.72
N THR A 178 -3.29 -17.02 16.42
CA THR A 178 -1.88 -16.88 16.79
C THR A 178 -1.64 -16.09 18.08
N TYR A 179 -2.68 -15.59 18.71
CA TYR A 179 -2.62 -14.91 20.00
C TYR A 179 -2.17 -15.85 21.13
N THR A 180 -1.55 -15.34 22.18
CA THR A 180 -1.09 -16.12 23.33
C THR A 180 -1.72 -15.59 24.61
N ASN A 181 -2.38 -16.47 25.38
CA ASN A 181 -2.94 -16.13 26.68
C ASN A 181 -2.43 -17.11 27.76
N PRO A 182 -1.56 -16.66 28.65
CA PRO A 182 -1.01 -17.52 29.71
C PRO A 182 -2.04 -18.00 30.75
N GLN A 183 -3.23 -17.39 30.78
CA GLN A 183 -4.27 -17.72 31.79
C GLN A 183 -5.22 -18.81 31.29
N GLU A 184 -5.08 -19.29 30.06
CA GLU A 184 -5.94 -20.36 29.54
C GLU A 184 -5.65 -21.74 30.16
N PRO A 185 -6.68 -22.61 30.20
CA PRO A 185 -6.51 -23.99 30.69
C PRO A 185 -5.42 -24.74 29.93
N GLY A 186 -4.59 -25.46 30.67
CA GLY A 186 -3.52 -26.30 30.08
C GLY A 186 -2.21 -25.58 29.80
N ALA A 187 -2.06 -24.32 30.17
CA ALA A 187 -0.80 -23.59 30.03
C ALA A 187 0.34 -24.33 30.78
N GLY A 188 1.51 -24.40 30.13
CA GLY A 188 2.72 -25.05 30.64
C GLY A 188 2.77 -26.57 30.49
N LYS A 189 1.72 -27.24 29.97
CA LYS A 189 1.75 -28.69 29.72
C LYS A 189 2.75 -29.05 28.62
N VAL A 190 3.32 -30.27 28.73
CA VAL A 190 4.31 -30.82 27.78
C VAL A 190 3.68 -31.97 27.02
N PHE A 191 3.84 -31.98 25.70
CA PHE A 191 3.30 -32.98 24.78
C PHE A 191 4.39 -33.66 23.96
N VAL A 192 4.14 -34.90 23.56
CA VAL A 192 5.10 -35.71 22.83
C VAL A 192 5.15 -35.38 21.35
N ASN A 193 4.02 -35.01 20.75
CA ASN A 193 3.89 -34.65 19.35
C ASN A 193 2.71 -33.67 19.11
N GLU A 194 2.58 -33.18 17.88
CA GLU A 194 1.50 -32.28 17.45
C GLU A 194 0.13 -32.93 17.51
N ASP A 195 0.03 -34.24 17.20
CA ASP A 195 -1.23 -34.98 17.20
C ASP A 195 -1.83 -35.10 18.61
N GLU A 196 -0.98 -35.33 19.62
CA GLU A 196 -1.38 -35.34 21.02
C GLU A 196 -1.93 -33.96 21.46
N VAL A 197 -1.31 -32.86 21.01
CA VAL A 197 -1.82 -31.52 21.26
C VAL A 197 -3.21 -31.35 20.65
N MET A 198 -3.40 -31.80 19.41
CA MET A 198 -4.70 -31.72 18.72
C MET A 198 -5.80 -32.52 19.40
N LEU A 199 -5.46 -33.70 19.93
CA LEU A 199 -6.38 -34.50 20.75
C LEU A 199 -6.75 -33.77 22.05
N ALA A 200 -5.74 -33.27 22.79
CA ALA A 200 -5.96 -32.51 24.03
C ALA A 200 -6.78 -31.23 23.80
N TYR A 201 -6.60 -30.57 22.65
CA TYR A 201 -7.40 -29.41 22.27
C TYR A 201 -8.86 -29.81 21.95
N ASN A 202 -9.08 -30.90 21.22
CA ASN A 202 -10.41 -31.39 20.90
C ASN A 202 -11.18 -31.80 22.15
N ASP A 203 -10.49 -32.40 23.12
CA ASP A 203 -11.03 -32.80 24.43
C ASP A 203 -11.17 -31.61 25.40
N ARG A 204 -10.84 -30.38 24.97
CA ARG A 204 -10.89 -29.15 25.76
C ARG A 204 -10.00 -29.17 27.03
N VAL A 205 -8.98 -29.99 27.06
CA VAL A 205 -7.97 -30.05 28.12
C VAL A 205 -6.97 -28.91 28.03
N VAL A 206 -6.79 -28.37 26.82
CA VAL A 206 -5.90 -27.25 26.50
C VAL A 206 -6.68 -26.21 25.69
N GLY A 207 -6.54 -24.94 26.07
CA GLY A 207 -7.09 -23.81 25.33
C GLY A 207 -6.27 -23.52 24.04
N ILE A 208 -6.90 -22.86 23.08
CA ILE A 208 -6.25 -22.58 21.76
C ILE A 208 -5.07 -21.60 21.89
N HIS A 209 -5.11 -20.70 22.87
CA HIS A 209 -4.10 -19.67 23.13
C HIS A 209 -3.12 -20.05 24.25
N ALA A 210 -3.29 -21.23 24.89
CA ALA A 210 -2.46 -21.65 26.01
C ALA A 210 -1.02 -21.89 25.54
N PRO A 211 0.00 -21.31 26.19
CA PRO A 211 1.39 -21.63 25.91
C PRO A 211 1.71 -23.04 26.41
N ILE A 212 2.16 -23.91 25.52
CA ILE A 212 2.48 -25.33 25.77
C ILE A 212 3.88 -25.65 25.25
N LYS A 213 4.41 -26.78 25.67
CA LYS A 213 5.68 -27.32 25.20
C LYS A 213 5.47 -28.58 24.40
N VAL A 214 6.01 -28.60 23.18
CA VAL A 214 5.85 -29.73 22.26
C VAL A 214 7.22 -30.24 21.82
N ARG A 215 7.41 -31.55 21.86
CA ARG A 215 8.60 -32.16 21.28
C ARG A 215 8.41 -32.26 19.76
N ARG A 216 9.15 -31.45 19.01
CA ARG A 216 9.16 -31.44 17.55
C ARG A 216 10.40 -32.15 17.01
N SER A 217 10.22 -32.95 15.95
CA SER A 217 11.31 -33.48 15.13
C SER A 217 11.29 -32.77 13.78
N PHE A 218 12.44 -32.26 13.37
CA PHE A 218 12.58 -31.56 12.08
C PHE A 218 13.85 -32.07 11.38
N GLU A 219 13.72 -32.34 10.06
CA GLU A 219 14.84 -32.78 9.24
C GLU A 219 15.44 -31.58 8.49
N TYR A 220 16.72 -31.31 8.69
CA TYR A 220 17.43 -30.24 8.00
C TYR A 220 18.78 -30.77 7.48
N LYS A 221 19.05 -30.57 6.19
CA LYS A 221 20.28 -31.08 5.50
C LYS A 221 20.56 -32.57 5.75
N GLY A 222 19.51 -33.40 5.83
CA GLY A 222 19.61 -34.84 6.06
C GLY A 222 19.86 -35.28 7.51
N VAL A 223 19.86 -34.33 8.47
CA VAL A 223 20.00 -34.60 9.90
C VAL A 223 18.65 -34.34 10.59
N THR A 224 18.18 -35.30 11.38
CA THR A 224 16.93 -35.16 12.16
C THR A 224 17.25 -34.59 13.54
N TYR A 225 16.78 -33.38 13.78
CA TYR A 225 16.85 -32.72 15.07
C TYR A 225 15.59 -32.98 15.88
N ARG A 226 15.71 -33.10 17.20
CA ARG A 226 14.57 -33.26 18.12
C ARG A 226 14.73 -32.32 19.28
N LYS A 227 13.76 -31.43 19.49
CA LYS A 227 13.78 -30.44 20.55
C LYS A 227 12.39 -30.18 21.11
N ILE A 228 12.33 -29.70 22.33
CA ILE A 228 11.09 -29.18 22.94
C ILE A 228 10.98 -27.70 22.59
N VAL A 229 9.87 -27.32 21.96
CA VAL A 229 9.61 -25.95 21.48
C VAL A 229 8.39 -25.39 22.22
N ASP A 230 8.47 -24.15 22.63
CA ASP A 230 7.35 -23.42 23.22
C ASP A 230 6.44 -22.86 22.13
N ILE A 231 5.16 -23.24 22.13
CA ILE A 231 4.18 -22.83 21.12
C ILE A 231 2.76 -22.87 21.70
N THR A 232 1.77 -22.38 20.95
CA THR A 232 0.36 -22.55 21.27
C THR A 232 -0.32 -23.49 20.28
N PRO A 233 -1.41 -24.20 20.67
CA PRO A 233 -2.15 -25.05 19.74
C PRO A 233 -2.61 -24.31 18.49
N GLY A 234 -3.03 -23.06 18.65
CA GLY A 234 -3.43 -22.21 17.53
C GLY A 234 -2.30 -21.96 16.53
N ARG A 235 -1.08 -21.71 17.00
CA ARG A 235 0.09 -21.54 16.12
C ARG A 235 0.49 -22.81 15.42
N ILE A 236 0.31 -23.99 16.03
CA ILE A 236 0.52 -25.28 15.38
C ILE A 236 -0.43 -25.40 14.17
N ILE A 237 -1.73 -25.16 14.37
CA ILE A 237 -2.74 -25.20 13.31
C ILE A 237 -2.42 -24.22 12.18
N PHE A 238 -1.94 -23.03 12.53
CA PHE A 238 -1.56 -22.03 11.54
C PHE A 238 -0.34 -22.45 10.72
N ASN A 239 0.70 -22.99 11.37
CA ASN A 239 1.91 -23.45 10.71
C ASN A 239 1.71 -24.67 9.80
N GLN A 240 0.66 -25.49 10.01
CA GLN A 240 0.32 -26.59 9.11
C GLN A 240 -0.06 -26.12 7.70
N ASN A 241 -0.52 -24.88 7.56
CA ASN A 241 -0.93 -24.29 6.29
C ASN A 241 0.19 -23.53 5.56
N ILE A 242 1.40 -23.49 6.13
CA ILE A 242 2.51 -22.65 5.65
C ILE A 242 3.75 -23.54 5.48
N PRO A 243 4.52 -23.39 4.39
CA PRO A 243 5.83 -24.01 4.25
C PRO A 243 6.76 -23.64 5.41
N GLN A 244 7.56 -24.61 5.86
CA GLN A 244 8.43 -24.44 7.04
C GLN A 244 9.88 -24.09 6.66
N ASP A 245 10.10 -23.43 5.50
CA ASP A 245 11.39 -23.03 4.93
C ASP A 245 11.39 -21.61 4.41
N LEU A 246 10.56 -20.73 5.00
CA LEU A 246 10.41 -19.33 4.58
C LEU A 246 11.52 -18.40 5.10
N GLY A 247 12.43 -18.90 5.95
CA GLY A 247 13.58 -18.15 6.45
C GLY A 247 13.25 -17.13 7.56
N PHE A 248 12.12 -17.27 8.28
CA PHE A 248 11.89 -16.51 9.52
C PHE A 248 12.72 -17.05 10.68
N VAL A 249 13.08 -18.32 10.61
CA VAL A 249 13.94 -18.99 11.59
C VAL A 249 15.28 -19.25 10.95
N ASN A 250 16.36 -18.90 11.66
CA ASN A 250 17.71 -19.30 11.25
C ASN A 250 17.90 -20.79 11.50
N ARG A 251 17.85 -21.61 10.43
CA ARG A 251 18.01 -23.07 10.48
C ARG A 251 19.46 -23.52 10.62
N GLU A 252 20.42 -22.60 10.51
CA GLU A 252 21.83 -22.92 10.71
C GLU A 252 22.22 -22.99 12.20
N ASP A 253 21.42 -22.35 13.06
CA ASP A 253 21.57 -22.42 14.50
C ASP A 253 20.95 -23.73 15.03
N PRO A 254 21.77 -24.66 15.59
CA PRO A 254 21.28 -25.94 16.12
C PRO A 254 20.20 -25.79 17.19
N ASP A 255 20.22 -24.65 17.88
CA ASP A 255 19.24 -24.36 18.93
C ASP A 255 17.87 -23.95 18.39
N ARG A 256 17.78 -23.48 17.19
CA ARG A 256 16.55 -22.96 16.58
C ARG A 256 16.03 -23.78 15.41
N VAL A 257 16.73 -24.83 15.00
CA VAL A 257 16.34 -25.69 13.85
C VAL A 257 14.93 -26.23 13.96
N CYS A 258 14.47 -26.59 15.17
CA CYS A 258 13.15 -27.14 15.40
C CYS A 258 12.05 -26.10 15.61
N ASP A 259 12.36 -24.80 15.66
CA ASP A 259 11.37 -23.74 15.85
C ASP A 259 10.40 -23.69 14.66
N TYR A 260 9.18 -23.27 14.91
CA TYR A 260 8.20 -23.03 13.85
C TYR A 260 8.48 -21.69 13.16
N GLU A 261 8.23 -21.62 11.86
CA GLU A 261 8.40 -20.38 11.09
C GLU A 261 7.54 -19.22 11.67
N VAL A 262 6.34 -19.53 12.12
CA VAL A 262 5.45 -18.55 12.74
C VAL A 262 5.33 -18.84 14.23
N SER A 263 6.09 -18.11 15.04
CA SER A 263 6.06 -18.13 16.51
C SER A 263 5.50 -16.84 17.12
N MET A 264 5.17 -15.84 16.27
CA MET A 264 4.64 -14.53 16.65
C MET A 264 3.13 -14.42 16.39
N THR A 265 2.50 -13.38 16.91
CA THR A 265 1.12 -13.05 16.60
C THR A 265 1.04 -12.45 15.19
N CYS A 266 0.19 -13.00 14.33
CA CYS A 266 0.08 -12.64 12.92
C CYS A 266 -1.02 -11.61 12.67
N GLY A 267 -0.62 -10.35 12.50
CA GLY A 267 -1.45 -9.31 11.93
C GLY A 267 -1.31 -9.20 10.42
N LYS A 268 -1.94 -8.18 9.83
CA LYS A 268 -1.92 -7.93 8.38
C LYS A 268 -0.50 -7.77 7.82
N LYS A 269 0.39 -7.10 8.56
CA LYS A 269 1.78 -6.87 8.14
C LYS A 269 2.58 -8.18 8.09
N GLU A 270 2.42 -9.00 9.11
CA GLU A 270 3.11 -10.30 9.23
C GLU A 270 2.61 -11.26 8.15
N LEU A 271 1.29 -11.32 7.91
CA LEU A 271 0.71 -12.10 6.82
C LEU A 271 1.23 -11.65 5.45
N GLY A 272 1.36 -10.34 5.24
CA GLY A 272 1.96 -9.80 4.01
C GLY A 272 3.41 -10.26 3.81
N LYS A 273 4.23 -10.29 4.87
CA LYS A 273 5.60 -10.80 4.82
C LYS A 273 5.65 -12.31 4.54
N ILE A 274 4.74 -13.09 5.13
CA ILE A 274 4.65 -14.54 4.89
C ILE A 274 4.35 -14.80 3.41
N VAL A 275 3.36 -14.09 2.84
CA VAL A 275 2.98 -14.22 1.43
C VAL A 275 4.13 -13.82 0.51
N ASP A 276 4.79 -12.68 0.77
CA ASP A 276 5.93 -12.20 -0.02
C ASP A 276 7.09 -13.22 -0.04
N ARG A 277 7.47 -13.75 1.12
CA ARG A 277 8.51 -14.77 1.20
C ARG A 277 8.10 -16.07 0.52
N THR A 278 6.83 -16.49 0.65
CA THR A 278 6.33 -17.68 -0.03
C THR A 278 6.42 -17.53 -1.54
N ILE A 279 6.06 -16.38 -2.08
CA ILE A 279 6.16 -16.11 -3.52
C ILE A 279 7.63 -16.18 -3.99
N ARG A 280 8.55 -15.63 -3.22
CA ARG A 280 9.99 -15.60 -3.58
C ARG A 280 10.64 -16.98 -3.47
N SER A 281 10.32 -17.76 -2.45
CA SER A 281 10.95 -19.07 -2.20
C SER A 281 10.34 -20.18 -3.06
N HIS A 282 9.02 -20.22 -3.21
CA HIS A 282 8.28 -21.32 -3.83
C HIS A 282 7.53 -20.95 -5.12
N GLY A 283 7.49 -19.66 -5.49
CA GLY A 283 6.78 -19.17 -6.67
C GLY A 283 5.27 -19.04 -6.50
N PHE A 284 4.59 -18.68 -7.58
CA PHE A 284 3.18 -18.29 -7.58
C PHE A 284 2.22 -19.45 -7.28
N THR A 285 2.53 -20.68 -7.74
CA THR A 285 1.65 -21.82 -7.58
C THR A 285 1.46 -22.19 -6.11
N VAL A 286 2.56 -22.39 -5.38
CA VAL A 286 2.52 -22.70 -3.95
C VAL A 286 1.95 -21.53 -3.15
N ALA A 287 2.29 -20.30 -3.51
CA ALA A 287 1.76 -19.12 -2.87
C ALA A 287 0.23 -19.00 -3.00
N SER A 288 -0.34 -19.39 -4.14
CA SER A 288 -1.79 -19.41 -4.33
C SER A 288 -2.49 -20.45 -3.43
N GLU A 289 -1.91 -21.62 -3.22
CA GLU A 289 -2.42 -22.62 -2.29
C GLU A 289 -2.34 -22.15 -0.84
N VAL A 290 -1.21 -21.55 -0.45
CA VAL A 290 -1.03 -20.98 0.90
C VAL A 290 -2.04 -19.86 1.17
N LEU A 291 -2.29 -18.99 0.20
CA LEU A 291 -3.30 -17.93 0.30
C LEU A 291 -4.71 -18.50 0.51
N ASP A 292 -5.09 -19.53 -0.24
CA ASP A 292 -6.38 -20.19 -0.09
C ASP A 292 -6.51 -20.89 1.28
N ASN A 293 -5.43 -21.49 1.79
CA ASN A 293 -5.38 -22.09 3.11
C ASN A 293 -5.50 -21.04 4.23
N ILE A 294 -4.77 -19.94 4.13
CA ILE A 294 -4.88 -18.81 5.09
C ILE A 294 -6.30 -18.23 5.06
N LYS A 295 -6.89 -18.06 3.88
CA LYS A 295 -8.27 -17.58 3.72
C LYS A 295 -9.25 -18.50 4.46
N SER A 296 -9.23 -19.79 4.18
CA SER A 296 -10.17 -20.75 4.77
C SER A 296 -9.99 -20.89 6.28
N THR A 297 -8.74 -20.92 6.75
CA THR A 297 -8.40 -20.94 8.18
C THR A 297 -8.82 -19.67 8.88
N GLY A 298 -8.56 -18.51 8.28
CA GLY A 298 -8.95 -17.20 8.82
C GLY A 298 -10.46 -17.08 9.01
N TYR A 299 -11.25 -17.41 8.01
CA TYR A 299 -12.73 -17.43 8.13
C TYR A 299 -13.23 -18.41 9.17
N LYS A 300 -12.68 -19.64 9.19
CA LYS A 300 -13.07 -20.66 10.17
C LYS A 300 -12.85 -20.20 11.60
N TYR A 301 -11.69 -19.63 11.90
CA TYR A 301 -11.35 -19.22 13.26
C TYR A 301 -11.91 -17.84 13.65
N SER A 302 -12.14 -16.95 12.71
CA SER A 302 -12.92 -15.73 12.96
C SER A 302 -14.35 -16.08 13.38
N THR A 303 -14.99 -17.04 12.72
CA THR A 303 -16.33 -17.52 13.08
C THR A 303 -16.33 -18.23 14.43
N ARG A 304 -15.34 -19.11 14.69
CA ARG A 304 -15.23 -19.83 16.00
C ARG A 304 -14.89 -18.90 17.15
N GLY A 305 -14.09 -17.87 16.92
CA GLY A 305 -13.75 -16.85 17.89
C GLY A 305 -14.95 -16.02 18.34
N ALA A 306 -16.03 -16.01 17.54
CA ALA A 306 -17.28 -15.29 17.81
C ALA A 306 -17.04 -13.83 18.22
N ILE A 307 -16.07 -13.17 17.58
CA ILE A 307 -15.66 -11.80 17.87
C ILE A 307 -16.76 -10.85 17.43
N THR A 308 -17.36 -10.16 18.38
CA THR A 308 -18.43 -9.20 18.17
C THR A 308 -18.16 -7.91 18.92
N ILE A 309 -18.74 -6.80 18.50
CA ILE A 309 -18.54 -5.48 19.08
C ILE A 309 -19.81 -4.97 19.74
N SER A 310 -19.63 -4.25 20.84
CA SER A 310 -20.69 -3.52 21.55
C SER A 310 -20.24 -2.08 21.82
N ILE A 311 -21.19 -1.19 22.04
CA ILE A 311 -20.91 0.18 22.49
C ILE A 311 -20.17 0.18 23.83
N TYR A 312 -20.41 -0.84 24.66
CA TYR A 312 -19.75 -0.99 25.97
C TYR A 312 -18.27 -1.34 25.89
N ASP A 313 -17.83 -1.95 24.78
CA ASP A 313 -16.42 -2.29 24.55
C ASP A 313 -15.53 -1.06 24.36
N MET A 314 -16.14 0.10 24.09
CA MET A 314 -15.45 1.38 23.97
C MET A 314 -15.38 2.07 25.33
N SER A 315 -14.42 1.68 26.17
CA SER A 315 -14.22 2.32 27.48
C SER A 315 -13.58 3.70 27.33
N VAL A 316 -14.19 4.72 27.95
CA VAL A 316 -13.61 6.07 27.98
C VAL A 316 -12.64 6.13 29.16
N PRO A 317 -11.36 6.53 28.95
CA PRO A 317 -10.39 6.61 30.04
C PRO A 317 -10.71 7.78 30.98
N ALA A 318 -10.66 7.54 32.28
CA ALA A 318 -10.92 8.57 33.29
C ALA A 318 -9.93 9.75 33.21
N LYS A 319 -8.66 9.45 32.86
CA LYS A 319 -7.59 10.45 32.65
C LYS A 319 -7.90 11.49 31.58
N LYS A 320 -8.83 11.20 30.65
CA LYS A 320 -9.25 12.14 29.62
C LYS A 320 -9.66 13.51 30.18
N TYR A 321 -10.47 13.49 31.23
CA TYR A 321 -11.03 14.72 31.82
C TYR A 321 -9.95 15.56 32.52
N GLU A 322 -9.03 14.90 33.21
CA GLU A 322 -7.89 15.54 33.88
C GLU A 322 -6.96 16.21 32.84
N LEU A 323 -6.60 15.49 31.76
CA LEU A 323 -5.75 16.03 30.67
C LEU A 323 -6.41 17.23 29.96
N ILE A 324 -7.72 17.20 29.76
CA ILE A 324 -8.44 18.31 29.13
C ILE A 324 -8.43 19.54 30.05
N GLU A 325 -8.69 19.36 31.35
CA GLU A 325 -8.70 20.46 32.33
C GLU A 325 -7.33 21.11 32.49
N GLU A 326 -6.26 20.32 32.58
CA GLU A 326 -4.87 20.83 32.58
C GLU A 326 -4.55 21.65 31.35
N THR A 327 -5.01 21.19 30.16
CA THR A 327 -4.78 21.92 28.90
C THR A 327 -5.56 23.21 28.85
N GLU A 328 -6.79 23.24 29.35
CA GLU A 328 -7.59 24.47 29.49
C GLU A 328 -6.88 25.51 30.34
N HIS A 329 -6.29 25.10 31.46
CA HIS A 329 -5.48 26.00 32.29
C HIS A 329 -4.27 26.56 31.54
N ARG A 330 -3.54 25.73 30.77
CA ARG A 330 -2.42 26.19 29.97
C ARG A 330 -2.85 27.18 28.87
N ILE A 331 -3.98 26.95 28.23
CA ILE A 331 -4.52 27.84 27.21
C ILE A 331 -4.93 29.20 27.81
N VAL A 332 -5.53 29.20 28.96
CA VAL A 332 -5.84 30.47 29.67
C VAL A 332 -4.57 31.27 29.98
N ALA A 333 -3.45 30.59 30.31
CA ALA A 333 -2.15 31.25 30.48
C ALA A 333 -1.67 31.89 29.19
N ILE A 334 -1.71 31.15 28.06
CA ILE A 334 -1.34 31.66 26.72
C ILE A 334 -2.21 32.85 26.33
N GLU A 335 -3.51 32.79 26.57
CA GLU A 335 -4.42 33.91 26.30
C GLU A 335 -4.10 35.16 27.16
N ASN A 336 -3.67 34.99 28.39
CA ASN A 336 -3.27 36.07 29.25
C ASN A 336 -1.94 36.73 28.76
N GLU A 337 -0.96 35.92 28.34
CA GLU A 337 0.27 36.44 27.73
C GLU A 337 0.00 37.23 26.47
N TYR A 338 -0.93 36.77 25.62
CA TYR A 338 -1.38 37.54 24.45
C TYR A 338 -2.06 38.86 24.85
N LYS A 339 -2.95 38.84 25.86
CA LYS A 339 -3.61 40.06 26.36
C LYS A 339 -2.63 41.09 26.96
N MET A 340 -1.52 40.59 27.54
CA MET A 340 -0.42 41.45 28.03
C MET A 340 0.49 41.95 26.90
N GLY A 341 0.32 41.49 25.66
CA GLY A 341 1.09 41.95 24.49
C GLY A 341 2.45 41.24 24.31
N PHE A 342 2.71 40.17 25.02
CA PHE A 342 3.98 39.43 24.92
C PHE A 342 4.10 38.57 23.65
N MET A 343 2.99 38.28 22.97
CA MET A 343 2.97 37.48 21.74
C MET A 343 1.99 38.05 20.71
N THR A 344 2.25 37.76 19.45
CA THR A 344 1.36 38.07 18.33
C THR A 344 0.17 37.13 18.25
N ASN A 345 -0.89 37.49 17.52
CA ASN A 345 -2.05 36.62 17.33
C ASN A 345 -1.70 35.32 16.60
N ASP A 346 -0.74 35.37 15.68
CA ASP A 346 -0.31 34.15 14.96
C ASP A 346 0.50 33.20 15.86
N GLU A 347 1.32 33.72 16.75
CA GLU A 347 2.03 32.93 17.76
C GLU A 347 1.07 32.31 18.76
N ARG A 348 0.10 33.08 19.27
CA ARG A 348 -0.97 32.58 20.11
C ARG A 348 -1.72 31.41 19.45
N TYR A 349 -2.13 31.62 18.18
CA TYR A 349 -2.84 30.60 17.40
C TYR A 349 -2.02 29.29 17.29
N ARG A 350 -0.74 29.40 16.96
CA ARG A 350 0.16 28.24 16.84
C ARG A 350 0.35 27.55 18.19
N ALA A 351 0.53 28.28 19.26
CA ALA A 351 0.68 27.74 20.61
C ALA A 351 -0.58 26.98 21.05
N VAL A 352 -1.77 27.56 20.85
CA VAL A 352 -3.05 26.92 21.22
C VAL A 352 -3.29 25.64 20.41
N VAL A 353 -3.02 25.68 19.10
CA VAL A 353 -3.17 24.49 18.23
C VAL A 353 -2.20 23.38 18.68
N SER A 354 -0.95 23.73 18.93
CA SER A 354 0.09 22.76 19.38
C SER A 354 -0.27 22.11 20.71
N GLU A 355 -0.80 22.87 21.69
CA GLU A 355 -1.22 22.33 22.97
C GLU A 355 -2.40 21.35 22.81
N TRP A 356 -3.38 21.66 21.96
CA TRP A 356 -4.48 20.74 21.70
C TRP A 356 -4.07 19.49 20.91
N GLU A 357 -3.10 19.60 19.98
CA GLU A 357 -2.54 18.45 19.29
C GLU A 357 -1.85 17.51 20.26
N LYS A 358 -1.00 18.05 21.16
CA LYS A 358 -0.34 17.27 22.20
C LYS A 358 -1.34 16.58 23.11
N THR A 359 -2.35 17.31 23.61
CA THR A 359 -3.40 16.73 24.46
C THR A 359 -4.16 15.63 23.74
N THR A 360 -4.39 15.78 22.45
CA THR A 360 -5.07 14.76 21.64
C THR A 360 -4.24 13.48 21.55
N GLU A 361 -2.91 13.58 21.48
CA GLU A 361 -1.98 12.45 21.52
C GLU A 361 -1.96 11.81 22.92
N ASP A 362 -1.82 12.60 23.97
CA ASP A 362 -1.83 12.12 25.37
C ASP A 362 -3.13 11.36 25.71
N VAL A 363 -4.27 11.85 25.23
CA VAL A 363 -5.58 11.15 25.38
C VAL A 363 -5.60 9.85 24.56
N THR A 364 -4.93 9.81 23.41
CA THR A 364 -4.83 8.59 22.60
C THR A 364 -4.01 7.52 23.30
N ASP A 365 -2.89 7.90 23.91
CA ASP A 365 -2.02 7.00 24.67
C ASP A 365 -2.70 6.49 25.93
N ALA A 366 -3.43 7.36 26.64
CA ALA A 366 -4.25 6.98 27.79
C ALA A 366 -5.38 6.00 27.39
N LEU A 367 -6.00 6.20 26.23
CA LEU A 367 -7.01 5.29 25.69
C LEU A 367 -6.40 3.94 25.34
N GLN A 368 -5.26 3.91 24.66
CA GLN A 368 -4.59 2.67 24.29
C GLN A 368 -4.19 1.84 25.52
N SER A 369 -3.73 2.51 26.57
CA SER A 369 -3.37 1.86 27.85
C SER A 369 -4.57 1.34 28.63
N ASN A 370 -5.76 1.92 28.39
CA ASN A 370 -7.01 1.55 29.09
C ASN A 370 -7.76 0.39 28.42
N LEU A 371 -7.45 0.08 27.15
CA LEU A 371 -8.07 -1.01 26.41
C LEU A 371 -7.41 -2.34 26.76
N GLU A 372 -8.21 -3.34 27.08
CA GLU A 372 -7.74 -4.72 27.28
C GLU A 372 -7.31 -5.34 25.95
N GLU A 373 -6.29 -6.20 25.96
CA GLU A 373 -5.78 -6.86 24.75
C GLU A 373 -6.80 -7.74 24.04
N LEU A 374 -7.74 -8.34 24.80
CA LEU A 374 -8.84 -9.17 24.26
C LEU A 374 -10.10 -8.35 23.92
N ASN A 375 -10.05 -7.02 24.04
CA ASN A 375 -11.14 -6.18 23.59
C ASN A 375 -11.33 -6.32 22.07
N PRO A 376 -12.55 -6.65 21.56
CA PRO A 376 -12.79 -6.88 20.13
C PRO A 376 -12.35 -5.72 19.25
N ILE A 377 -12.57 -4.49 19.68
CA ILE A 377 -12.23 -3.28 18.93
C ILE A 377 -10.72 -3.09 18.86
N TYR A 378 -10.03 -3.33 19.99
CA TYR A 378 -8.57 -3.29 20.05
C TYR A 378 -7.95 -4.37 19.15
N MET A 379 -8.46 -5.60 19.19
CA MET A 379 -8.02 -6.69 18.32
C MET A 379 -8.20 -6.34 16.84
N MET A 380 -9.34 -5.76 16.43
CA MET A 380 -9.58 -5.37 15.04
C MET A 380 -8.60 -4.30 14.56
N ALA A 381 -8.29 -3.30 15.37
CA ALA A 381 -7.38 -2.23 15.01
C ALA A 381 -5.92 -2.66 15.04
N THR A 382 -5.50 -3.40 16.08
CA THR A 382 -4.10 -3.84 16.25
C THR A 382 -3.70 -4.90 15.22
N SER A 383 -4.61 -5.83 14.90
CA SER A 383 -4.39 -6.81 13.83
C SER A 383 -4.30 -6.18 12.44
N GLY A 384 -4.81 -4.96 12.26
CA GLY A 384 -4.93 -4.32 10.96
C GLY A 384 -6.09 -4.87 10.11
N ALA A 385 -7.01 -5.63 10.71
CA ALA A 385 -8.19 -6.16 10.03
C ALA A 385 -9.14 -5.04 9.62
N ARG A 386 -9.49 -4.17 10.56
CA ARG A 386 -10.38 -3.03 10.31
C ARG A 386 -10.17 -1.92 11.34
N GLY A 387 -10.20 -0.68 10.88
CA GLY A 387 -10.06 0.48 11.75
C GLY A 387 -8.61 0.87 12.04
N SER A 388 -8.46 1.99 12.74
CA SER A 388 -7.18 2.53 13.18
C SER A 388 -7.35 3.15 14.57
N MET A 389 -6.24 3.33 15.30
CA MET A 389 -6.27 4.01 16.61
C MET A 389 -6.84 5.44 16.51
N LYS A 390 -6.63 6.13 15.38
CA LYS A 390 -7.23 7.45 15.11
C LYS A 390 -8.77 7.40 15.07
N GLN A 391 -9.36 6.31 14.56
CA GLN A 391 -10.81 6.12 14.53
C GLN A 391 -11.35 5.73 15.92
N ILE A 392 -10.65 4.85 16.64
CA ILE A 392 -11.02 4.49 18.02
C ILE A 392 -10.97 5.71 18.93
N ARG A 393 -9.97 6.59 18.76
CA ARG A 393 -9.90 7.86 19.48
C ARG A 393 -11.14 8.72 19.29
N GLN A 394 -11.67 8.81 18.08
CA GLN A 394 -12.91 9.55 17.80
C GLN A 394 -14.14 8.92 18.47
N LEU A 395 -14.13 7.60 18.68
CA LEU A 395 -15.22 6.86 19.29
C LEU A 395 -15.21 6.92 20.82
N ALA A 396 -14.05 6.81 21.47
CA ALA A 396 -13.91 6.66 22.92
C ALA A 396 -12.96 7.68 23.58
N GLY A 397 -12.17 8.41 22.84
CA GLY A 397 -11.25 9.43 23.35
C GLY A 397 -11.77 10.85 23.15
N MET A 398 -11.06 11.62 22.35
CA MET A 398 -11.38 13.00 21.98
C MET A 398 -11.31 13.13 20.45
N ARG A 399 -12.30 13.77 19.82
CA ARG A 399 -12.28 13.94 18.38
C ARG A 399 -11.18 14.90 17.92
N GLY A 400 -10.91 15.96 18.71
CA GLY A 400 -9.79 16.87 18.49
C GLY A 400 -10.12 18.06 17.59
N LEU A 401 -9.08 18.64 17.02
CA LEU A 401 -9.17 19.84 16.18
C LEU A 401 -9.77 19.51 14.81
N MET A 402 -10.61 20.45 14.32
CA MET A 402 -11.25 20.36 13.01
C MET A 402 -10.75 21.43 12.06
N ALA A 403 -10.71 21.13 10.76
CA ALA A 403 -10.39 22.09 9.73
C ALA A 403 -11.67 22.83 9.26
N ASN A 404 -11.56 24.14 9.04
CA ASN A 404 -12.62 24.92 8.42
C ASN A 404 -12.68 24.68 6.90
N THR A 405 -13.66 25.28 6.23
CA THR A 405 -13.82 25.15 4.77
C THR A 405 -12.64 25.70 3.95
N ALA A 406 -11.86 26.64 4.51
CA ALA A 406 -10.65 27.18 3.90
C ALA A 406 -9.39 26.33 4.12
N GLY A 407 -9.47 25.28 4.98
CA GLY A 407 -8.34 24.40 5.31
C GLY A 407 -7.56 24.82 6.56
N ARG A 408 -7.89 25.95 7.19
CA ARG A 408 -7.27 26.40 8.45
C ARG A 408 -7.89 25.64 9.63
N THR A 409 -7.06 25.21 10.58
CA THR A 409 -7.49 24.55 11.82
C THR A 409 -8.32 25.50 12.69
N ILE A 410 -9.43 25.04 13.21
CA ILE A 410 -10.27 25.79 14.15
C ILE A 410 -9.65 25.66 15.55
N GLU A 411 -9.43 26.78 16.26
CA GLU A 411 -8.78 26.79 17.56
C GLU A 411 -9.57 26.04 18.65
N ILE A 412 -10.87 25.92 18.48
CA ILE A 412 -11.76 25.23 19.42
C ILE A 412 -11.84 23.76 19.05
N PRO A 413 -11.30 22.84 19.88
CA PRO A 413 -11.37 21.42 19.62
C PRO A 413 -12.75 20.85 19.95
N ILE A 414 -13.05 19.69 19.36
CA ILE A 414 -14.16 18.85 19.79
C ILE A 414 -13.65 17.94 20.92
N LYS A 415 -14.04 18.24 22.16
CA LYS A 415 -13.62 17.52 23.36
C LYS A 415 -14.38 16.21 23.55
N SER A 416 -15.61 16.16 23.04
CA SER A 416 -16.49 15.00 23.11
C SER A 416 -16.06 13.90 22.13
N ASN A 417 -16.51 12.69 22.37
CA ASN A 417 -16.41 11.54 21.47
C ASN A 417 -17.79 11.09 21.01
N PHE A 418 -17.85 10.17 20.07
CA PHE A 418 -19.13 9.66 19.55
C PHE A 418 -19.91 8.83 20.57
N ARG A 419 -19.24 8.17 21.54
CA ARG A 419 -19.91 7.43 22.60
C ARG A 419 -20.66 8.33 23.56
N GLU A 420 -20.06 9.45 23.95
CA GLU A 420 -20.67 10.45 24.85
C GLU A 420 -21.73 11.30 24.14
N GLY A 421 -21.60 11.42 22.81
CA GLY A 421 -22.41 12.33 22.00
C GLY A 421 -21.78 13.71 21.89
N LEU A 422 -22.02 14.37 20.76
CA LEU A 422 -21.51 15.70 20.47
C LEU A 422 -22.54 16.76 20.88
N SER A 423 -22.07 17.90 21.37
CA SER A 423 -22.91 19.09 21.53
C SER A 423 -23.37 19.62 20.17
N VAL A 424 -24.41 20.45 20.13
CA VAL A 424 -24.96 21.00 18.89
C VAL A 424 -23.90 21.80 18.12
N LEU A 425 -23.07 22.57 18.80
CA LEU A 425 -22.00 23.36 18.20
C LEU A 425 -20.89 22.45 17.63
N GLU A 426 -20.46 21.46 18.40
CA GLU A 426 -19.46 20.46 17.96
C GLU A 426 -19.94 19.67 16.76
N TYR A 427 -21.20 19.26 16.74
CA TYR A 427 -21.82 18.59 15.61
C TYR A 427 -21.83 19.48 14.36
N PHE A 428 -22.20 20.74 14.50
CA PHE A 428 -22.22 21.69 13.38
C PHE A 428 -20.81 21.90 12.78
N ILE A 429 -19.80 22.12 13.64
CA ILE A 429 -18.40 22.26 13.21
C ILE A 429 -17.96 20.98 12.45
N SER A 430 -18.26 19.83 13.00
CA SER A 430 -17.95 18.52 12.43
C SER A 430 -18.60 18.29 11.06
N SER A 431 -19.87 18.68 10.91
CA SER A 431 -20.63 18.47 9.66
C SER A 431 -20.07 19.27 8.48
N ARG A 432 -19.53 20.48 8.76
CA ARG A 432 -18.88 21.31 7.73
C ARG A 432 -17.61 20.67 7.18
N GLY A 433 -16.78 20.09 8.06
CA GLY A 433 -15.57 19.37 7.65
C GLY A 433 -15.88 18.11 6.84
N ALA A 434 -16.89 17.34 7.26
CA ALA A 434 -17.34 16.15 6.54
C ALA A 434 -17.88 16.49 5.14
N ARG A 435 -18.70 17.55 5.02
CA ARG A 435 -19.22 18.01 3.72
C ARG A 435 -18.10 18.44 2.77
N LYS A 436 -17.10 19.17 3.28
CA LYS A 436 -15.92 19.54 2.49
C LYS A 436 -15.18 18.28 2.00
N GLY A 437 -14.94 17.31 2.87
CA GLY A 437 -14.28 16.06 2.49
C GLY A 437 -15.02 15.32 1.37
N MET A 438 -16.35 15.21 1.46
CA MET A 438 -17.16 14.59 0.40
C MET A 438 -17.08 15.34 -0.94
N ALA A 439 -17.19 16.68 -0.91
CA ALA A 439 -17.09 17.50 -2.11
C ALA A 439 -15.69 17.41 -2.75
N ASP A 440 -14.65 17.50 -1.94
CA ASP A 440 -13.26 17.38 -2.41
C ASP A 440 -12.99 16.02 -3.04
N THR A 441 -13.49 14.93 -2.46
CA THR A 441 -13.36 13.58 -3.03
C THR A 441 -14.00 13.50 -4.41
N ALA A 442 -15.24 13.97 -4.56
CA ALA A 442 -15.96 13.92 -5.83
C ALA A 442 -15.28 14.72 -6.96
N LEU A 443 -14.74 15.91 -6.63
CA LEU A 443 -14.08 16.77 -7.61
C LEU A 443 -12.68 16.27 -7.99
N ARG A 444 -11.89 15.86 -7.02
CA ARG A 444 -10.48 15.46 -7.25
C ARG A 444 -10.31 14.10 -7.90
N THR A 445 -11.33 13.24 -7.87
CA THR A 445 -11.30 11.97 -8.61
C THR A 445 -11.12 12.22 -10.12
N ALA A 446 -11.79 13.25 -10.65
CA ALA A 446 -11.64 13.65 -12.05
C ALA A 446 -10.23 14.17 -12.36
N ASP A 447 -9.65 14.97 -11.45
CA ASP A 447 -8.30 15.55 -11.60
C ASP A 447 -7.24 14.44 -11.61
N SER A 448 -7.34 13.46 -10.71
CA SER A 448 -6.46 12.29 -10.67
C SER A 448 -6.53 11.47 -11.97
N GLY A 449 -7.75 11.24 -12.49
CA GLY A 449 -7.94 10.56 -13.77
C GLY A 449 -7.32 11.33 -14.95
N TYR A 450 -7.44 12.65 -14.96
CA TYR A 450 -6.86 13.51 -15.97
C TYR A 450 -5.32 13.56 -15.88
N LEU A 451 -4.75 13.60 -14.66
CA LEU A 451 -3.30 13.49 -14.47
C LEU A 451 -2.77 12.16 -15.01
N THR A 452 -3.39 11.04 -14.64
CA THR A 452 -3.00 9.71 -15.11
C THR A 452 -3.01 9.64 -16.64
N ARG A 453 -4.05 10.16 -17.29
CA ARG A 453 -4.16 10.19 -18.74
C ARG A 453 -3.00 10.97 -19.38
N ARG A 454 -2.67 12.16 -18.88
CA ARG A 454 -1.55 12.97 -19.41
C ARG A 454 -0.21 12.24 -19.24
N LEU A 455 0.00 11.58 -18.10
CA LEU A 455 1.20 10.78 -17.85
C LEU A 455 1.30 9.61 -18.84
N VAL A 456 0.21 8.90 -19.10
CA VAL A 456 0.17 7.80 -20.08
C VAL A 456 0.45 8.32 -21.49
N ASP A 457 -0.17 9.43 -21.90
CA ASP A 457 0.03 10.01 -23.24
C ASP A 457 1.49 10.40 -23.49
N VAL A 458 2.20 10.92 -22.47
CA VAL A 458 3.62 11.29 -22.59
C VAL A 458 4.56 10.08 -22.53
N SER A 459 4.25 9.09 -21.73
CA SER A 459 5.16 7.97 -21.44
C SER A 459 4.91 6.71 -22.29
N GLN A 460 3.87 6.68 -23.13
CA GLN A 460 3.51 5.50 -23.92
C GLN A 460 4.62 4.97 -24.86
N GLU A 461 5.52 5.84 -25.30
CA GLU A 461 6.62 5.48 -26.19
C GLU A 461 7.85 4.93 -25.43
N VAL A 462 7.86 4.99 -24.10
CA VAL A 462 8.93 4.45 -23.26
C VAL A 462 8.74 2.95 -23.12
N ILE A 463 9.36 2.21 -24.01
CA ILE A 463 9.31 0.75 -24.13
C ILE A 463 10.73 0.19 -24.04
N ILE A 464 10.90 -1.00 -23.48
CA ILE A 464 12.19 -1.71 -23.51
C ILE A 464 12.48 -2.18 -24.92
N ARG A 465 13.52 -1.65 -25.55
CA ARG A 465 13.88 -1.98 -26.95
C ARG A 465 15.19 -2.73 -27.10
N GLU A 466 16.10 -2.57 -26.17
CA GLU A 466 17.45 -3.12 -26.18
C GLU A 466 17.76 -3.79 -24.84
N ASP A 467 18.63 -4.79 -24.84
CA ASP A 467 19.05 -5.43 -23.59
C ASP A 467 20.06 -4.56 -22.83
N ASP A 468 21.03 -3.98 -23.53
CA ASP A 468 22.08 -3.15 -22.94
C ASP A 468 22.49 -2.00 -23.86
N CYS A 469 22.51 -0.78 -23.36
CA CYS A 469 22.96 0.40 -24.10
C CYS A 469 24.46 0.73 -23.90
N GLY A 470 25.20 -0.03 -23.07
CA GLY A 470 26.62 0.16 -22.82
C GLY A 470 27.00 1.46 -22.10
N VAL A 471 26.11 2.03 -21.29
CA VAL A 471 26.39 3.26 -20.55
C VAL A 471 27.35 3.00 -19.38
N ASP A 472 28.33 3.91 -19.19
CA ASP A 472 29.36 3.86 -18.15
C ASP A 472 29.09 4.83 -17.00
N GLU A 473 28.01 5.59 -17.07
CA GLU A 473 27.61 6.61 -16.10
C GLU A 473 26.30 6.22 -15.43
N GLY A 474 26.21 6.40 -14.14
CA GLY A 474 25.02 6.11 -13.35
C GLY A 474 24.63 7.25 -12.40
N ILE A 475 23.77 6.95 -11.48
CA ILE A 475 23.41 7.84 -10.37
C ILE A 475 23.88 7.21 -9.07
N TRP A 476 24.49 8.02 -8.23
CA TRP A 476 24.83 7.63 -6.87
C TRP A 476 23.56 7.53 -6.02
N VAL A 477 23.35 6.37 -5.47
CA VAL A 477 22.18 6.04 -4.65
C VAL A 477 22.61 5.82 -3.22
N GLU A 478 21.92 6.51 -2.32
CA GLU A 478 22.08 6.45 -0.87
C GLU A 478 20.69 6.44 -0.22
N GLU A 479 20.59 6.23 1.09
CA GLU A 479 19.34 6.34 1.82
C GLU A 479 18.75 7.76 1.71
N ILE A 480 17.46 7.87 1.49
CA ILE A 480 16.76 9.16 1.53
C ILE A 480 16.19 9.35 2.94
N SER A 481 16.74 10.30 3.66
CA SER A 481 16.25 10.70 4.99
C SER A 481 15.99 12.20 5.05
N GLU A 482 14.98 12.63 5.81
CA GLU A 482 14.66 14.03 6.06
C GLU A 482 14.34 14.22 7.54
N ASN A 483 14.99 15.18 8.19
CA ASN A 483 14.81 15.48 9.62
C ASN A 483 14.95 14.26 10.55
N GLY A 484 15.82 13.32 10.20
CA GLY A 484 16.04 12.07 10.97
C GLY A 484 15.00 10.97 10.73
N GLN A 485 14.03 11.19 9.84
CA GLN A 485 13.11 10.15 9.39
C GLN A 485 13.54 9.60 8.03
N VAL A 486 13.69 8.28 7.95
CA VAL A 486 14.01 7.59 6.71
C VAL A 486 12.79 7.58 5.81
N ILE A 487 12.89 8.25 4.64
CA ILE A 487 11.87 8.26 3.61
C ILE A 487 11.95 6.97 2.79
N GLU A 488 13.14 6.58 2.36
CA GLU A 488 13.36 5.36 1.60
C GLU A 488 14.67 4.70 1.99
N LYS A 489 14.61 3.42 2.35
CA LYS A 489 15.78 2.66 2.79
C LYS A 489 16.74 2.39 1.63
N PHE A 490 18.02 2.30 1.94
CA PHE A 490 19.04 1.95 0.97
C PHE A 490 18.75 0.61 0.27
N SER A 491 18.35 -0.42 1.01
CA SER A 491 17.99 -1.74 0.47
C SER A 491 16.81 -1.70 -0.51
N GLU A 492 15.80 -0.86 -0.27
CA GLU A 492 14.65 -0.70 -1.17
C GLU A 492 15.07 -0.07 -2.52
N ARG A 493 16.01 0.85 -2.49
CA ARG A 493 16.53 1.54 -3.67
C ARG A 493 17.48 0.68 -4.52
N LEU A 494 18.20 -0.25 -3.92
CA LEU A 494 19.11 -1.17 -4.62
C LEU A 494 18.38 -2.31 -5.31
N ARG A 495 17.27 -2.76 -4.73
CA ARG A 495 16.55 -3.95 -5.19
C ARG A 495 16.17 -3.86 -6.67
N GLY A 496 16.59 -4.86 -7.44
CA GLY A 496 16.25 -4.99 -8.85
C GLY A 496 17.01 -4.05 -9.79
N ARG A 497 18.07 -3.39 -9.32
CA ARG A 497 18.93 -2.51 -10.12
C ARG A 497 20.25 -3.19 -10.49
N PHE A 498 20.89 -2.68 -11.53
CA PHE A 498 22.21 -3.10 -11.95
C PHE A 498 23.25 -2.06 -11.55
N PRO A 499 24.36 -2.42 -10.90
CA PRO A 499 25.46 -1.50 -10.66
C PRO A 499 26.16 -1.16 -12.00
N VAL A 500 26.74 0.04 -12.06
CA VAL A 500 27.53 0.51 -13.23
C VAL A 500 28.84 -0.23 -13.30
N ARG A 501 29.47 -0.41 -12.14
CA ARG A 501 30.79 -1.07 -11.96
C ARG A 501 30.68 -2.16 -10.91
N ASP A 502 31.70 -3.03 -10.87
CA ASP A 502 31.81 -4.01 -9.79
C ASP A 502 31.91 -3.30 -8.44
N ILE A 503 31.12 -3.75 -7.49
CA ILE A 503 31.14 -3.22 -6.13
C ILE A 503 32.13 -4.05 -5.33
N THR A 504 33.21 -3.39 -4.89
CA THR A 504 34.29 -4.01 -4.13
C THR A 504 34.23 -3.61 -2.67
N ASP A 505 34.65 -4.50 -1.79
CA ASP A 505 34.81 -4.23 -0.38
C ASP A 505 35.94 -3.20 -0.19
N PRO A 506 35.72 -2.09 0.52
CA PRO A 506 36.73 -1.07 0.77
C PRO A 506 37.91 -1.57 1.62
N GLU A 507 37.76 -2.63 2.42
CA GLU A 507 38.79 -3.18 3.29
C GLU A 507 39.60 -4.30 2.62
N THR A 508 38.92 -5.23 1.94
CA THR A 508 39.57 -6.44 1.37
C THR A 508 39.86 -6.33 -0.11
N GLY A 509 39.18 -5.45 -0.84
CA GLY A 509 39.26 -5.32 -2.30
C GLY A 509 38.56 -6.46 -3.06
N GLU A 510 37.87 -7.37 -2.38
CA GLU A 510 37.08 -8.43 -3.03
C GLU A 510 35.85 -7.86 -3.71
N VAL A 511 35.46 -8.46 -4.86
CA VAL A 511 34.23 -8.09 -5.55
C VAL A 511 33.05 -8.72 -4.84
N LEU A 512 32.23 -7.89 -4.17
CA LEU A 512 31.01 -8.31 -3.51
C LEU A 512 29.87 -8.52 -4.50
N CYS A 513 29.66 -7.56 -5.40
CA CYS A 513 28.61 -7.62 -6.40
C CYS A 513 29.16 -7.21 -7.77
N PRO A 514 29.15 -8.11 -8.79
CA PRO A 514 29.63 -7.78 -10.15
C PRO A 514 28.61 -6.93 -10.93
N ALA A 515 29.07 -6.04 -11.79
CA ALA A 515 28.28 -5.11 -12.59
C ALA A 515 27.21 -5.78 -13.49
N GLY A 516 27.44 -7.02 -13.89
CA GLY A 516 26.49 -7.78 -14.72
C GLY A 516 25.34 -8.45 -13.99
N ARG A 517 25.34 -8.43 -12.65
CA ARG A 517 24.33 -9.06 -11.82
C ARG A 517 23.32 -8.03 -11.31
N MET A 518 22.05 -8.39 -11.33
CA MET A 518 20.98 -7.61 -10.72
C MET A 518 21.04 -7.78 -9.19
N LEU A 519 21.02 -6.67 -8.49
CA LEU A 519 21.06 -6.65 -7.01
C LEU A 519 19.72 -7.09 -6.43
N ASP A 520 19.79 -7.91 -5.39
CA ASP A 520 18.63 -8.34 -4.60
C ASP A 520 18.69 -7.77 -3.16
N GLU A 521 17.75 -8.20 -2.31
CA GLU A 521 17.67 -7.74 -0.92
C GLU A 521 18.80 -8.31 -0.04
N GLU A 522 19.33 -9.49 -0.39
CA GLU A 522 20.45 -10.12 0.32
C GLU A 522 21.75 -9.39 -0.01
N ASP A 523 21.96 -9.05 -1.27
CA ASP A 523 23.08 -8.23 -1.71
C ASP A 523 23.08 -6.87 -0.98
N ALA A 524 21.91 -6.24 -0.82
CA ALA A 524 21.81 -4.97 -0.10
C ALA A 524 22.23 -5.09 1.37
N LYS A 525 21.80 -6.14 2.06
CA LYS A 525 22.21 -6.43 3.44
C LYS A 525 23.72 -6.73 3.55
N LEU A 526 24.24 -7.45 2.56
CA LEU A 526 25.67 -7.72 2.47
C LEU A 526 26.46 -6.42 2.37
N LEU A 527 26.06 -5.51 1.48
CA LEU A 527 26.71 -4.21 1.32
C LEU A 527 26.63 -3.34 2.59
N GLU A 528 25.46 -3.30 3.23
CA GLU A 528 25.31 -2.59 4.51
C GLU A 528 26.20 -3.16 5.61
N SER A 529 26.38 -4.49 5.67
CA SER A 529 27.26 -5.14 6.67
C SER A 529 28.74 -4.83 6.45
N HIS A 530 29.16 -4.50 5.22
CA HIS A 530 30.52 -4.05 4.87
C HIS A 530 30.67 -2.52 4.89
N GLY A 531 29.67 -1.79 5.45
CA GLY A 531 29.72 -0.34 5.61
C GLY A 531 29.56 0.46 4.32
N ILE A 532 29.07 -0.17 3.25
CA ILE A 532 28.80 0.50 1.97
C ILE A 532 27.36 1.05 1.98
N HIS A 533 27.24 2.37 2.09
CA HIS A 533 25.94 3.08 2.13
C HIS A 533 25.67 3.90 0.87
N ARG A 534 26.56 3.86 -0.12
CA ARG A 534 26.44 4.62 -1.37
C ARG A 534 26.98 3.80 -2.54
N VAL A 535 26.15 3.61 -3.56
CA VAL A 535 26.47 2.79 -4.75
C VAL A 535 26.07 3.52 -6.02
N GLU A 536 26.87 3.40 -7.08
CA GLU A 536 26.54 3.93 -8.40
C GLU A 536 25.74 2.90 -9.19
N LEU A 537 24.46 3.26 -9.49
CA LEU A 537 23.52 2.38 -10.17
C LEU A 537 23.18 2.88 -11.57
N ARG A 538 22.92 1.96 -12.47
CA ARG A 538 22.34 2.25 -13.79
C ARG A 538 20.91 2.77 -13.63
N THR A 539 20.55 3.77 -14.43
CA THR A 539 19.25 4.41 -14.38
C THR A 539 18.73 4.71 -15.79
N VAL A 540 17.43 4.81 -15.91
CA VAL A 540 16.77 5.24 -17.16
C VAL A 540 17.11 6.69 -17.54
N LEU A 541 17.51 7.52 -16.56
CA LEU A 541 17.87 8.93 -16.80
C LEU A 541 19.18 9.11 -17.56
N THR A 542 20.12 8.18 -17.45
CA THR A 542 21.41 8.19 -18.17
C THR A 542 21.44 7.20 -19.33
N CYS A 543 20.34 6.52 -19.63
CA CYS A 543 20.27 5.52 -20.70
C CYS A 543 20.56 6.13 -22.06
N ARG A 544 21.47 5.49 -22.84
CA ARG A 544 21.88 5.93 -24.17
C ARG A 544 21.14 5.22 -25.32
N ALA A 545 20.04 4.51 -25.03
CA ALA A 545 19.21 3.88 -26.06
C ALA A 545 18.66 4.94 -27.03
N LYS A 546 18.65 4.64 -28.33
CA LYS A 546 18.17 5.58 -29.38
C LYS A 546 16.69 5.92 -29.26
N SER A 547 15.88 4.97 -28.78
CA SER A 547 14.46 5.15 -28.50
C SER A 547 14.03 4.21 -27.39
N GLY A 548 13.14 4.68 -26.50
CA GLY A 548 12.78 3.92 -25.32
C GLY A 548 13.92 3.82 -24.30
N VAL A 549 14.06 2.68 -23.64
CA VAL A 549 15.10 2.40 -22.63
C VAL A 549 15.61 0.98 -22.79
N CYS A 550 16.82 0.69 -22.29
CA CYS A 550 17.36 -0.67 -22.28
C CYS A 550 16.98 -1.43 -21.00
N ALA A 551 16.98 -2.75 -21.07
CA ALA A 551 16.60 -3.62 -19.96
C ALA A 551 17.48 -3.45 -18.73
N ARG A 552 18.80 -3.33 -18.89
CA ARG A 552 19.72 -3.16 -17.75
C ARG A 552 19.59 -1.81 -17.05
N CYS A 553 19.31 -0.72 -17.77
CA CYS A 553 19.07 0.59 -17.16
C CYS A 553 17.72 0.65 -16.41
N TYR A 554 16.72 -0.09 -16.87
CA TYR A 554 15.45 -0.22 -16.18
C TYR A 554 15.56 -1.17 -14.98
N GLY A 555 16.11 -2.35 -15.16
CA GLY A 555 16.32 -3.35 -14.11
C GLY A 555 15.22 -4.43 -14.06
N MET A 556 14.66 -4.66 -12.89
CA MET A 556 13.72 -5.74 -12.62
C MET A 556 12.28 -5.38 -13.04
N ASN A 557 11.58 -6.34 -13.63
CA ASN A 557 10.12 -6.33 -13.70
C ASN A 557 9.57 -6.73 -12.33
N LEU A 558 9.10 -5.75 -11.57
CA LEU A 558 8.65 -5.93 -10.18
C LEU A 558 7.46 -6.90 -10.05
N ALA A 559 6.61 -6.97 -11.08
CA ALA A 559 5.48 -7.89 -11.08
C ALA A 559 5.86 -9.37 -11.28
N ALA A 560 7.00 -9.64 -11.94
CA ALA A 560 7.47 -10.98 -12.21
C ALA A 560 8.66 -11.40 -11.33
N GLY A 561 9.33 -10.43 -10.66
CA GLY A 561 10.54 -10.67 -9.87
C GLY A 561 11.77 -11.07 -10.70
N LYS A 562 11.76 -10.81 -12.00
CA LYS A 562 12.81 -11.18 -12.97
C LYS A 562 13.30 -9.95 -13.73
N PRO A 563 14.49 -9.98 -14.35
CA PRO A 563 14.91 -8.91 -15.26
C PRO A 563 13.83 -8.63 -16.31
N VAL A 564 13.65 -7.36 -16.67
CA VAL A 564 12.64 -6.98 -17.66
C VAL A 564 13.01 -7.50 -19.04
N GLY A 565 12.00 -7.96 -19.78
CA GLY A 565 12.17 -8.41 -21.17
C GLY A 565 12.00 -7.27 -22.18
N THR A 566 12.54 -7.47 -23.38
CA THR A 566 12.31 -6.54 -24.50
C THR A 566 10.82 -6.52 -24.90
N GLY A 567 10.31 -5.33 -25.25
CA GLY A 567 8.90 -5.13 -25.61
C GLY A 567 7.99 -4.73 -24.46
N GLU A 568 8.45 -4.72 -23.20
CA GLU A 568 7.63 -4.29 -22.05
C GLU A 568 7.39 -2.77 -22.10
N ALA A 569 6.13 -2.36 -21.97
CA ALA A 569 5.71 -0.95 -21.96
C ALA A 569 5.85 -0.32 -20.58
N VAL A 570 7.08 -0.13 -20.14
CA VAL A 570 7.41 0.35 -18.80
C VAL A 570 6.91 1.76 -18.49
N GLY A 571 6.81 2.61 -19.51
CA GLY A 571 6.29 3.97 -19.35
C GLY A 571 4.81 3.98 -18.95
N ILE A 572 3.99 3.13 -19.57
CA ILE A 572 2.57 2.98 -19.22
C ILE A 572 2.43 2.41 -17.81
N ILE A 573 3.25 1.42 -17.44
CA ILE A 573 3.27 0.84 -16.10
C ILE A 573 3.60 1.93 -15.06
N ALA A 574 4.61 2.75 -15.31
CA ALA A 574 4.97 3.85 -14.43
C ALA A 574 3.86 4.88 -14.28
N ALA A 575 3.25 5.32 -15.39
CA ALA A 575 2.15 6.28 -15.37
C ALA A 575 0.92 5.77 -14.58
N GLN A 576 0.55 4.52 -14.79
CA GLN A 576 -0.53 3.87 -14.05
C GLN A 576 -0.19 3.68 -12.57
N SER A 577 1.06 3.35 -12.25
CA SER A 577 1.55 3.19 -10.88
C SER A 577 1.55 4.51 -10.09
N ILE A 578 1.73 5.63 -10.77
CA ILE A 578 1.63 6.98 -10.17
C ILE A 578 0.16 7.40 -10.02
N GLY A 579 -0.67 7.10 -11.01
CA GLY A 579 -2.06 7.55 -11.07
C GLY A 579 -3.02 6.78 -10.17
N GLU A 580 -2.86 5.47 -10.04
CA GLU A 580 -3.74 4.62 -9.22
C GLU A 580 -3.77 5.06 -7.75
N PRO A 581 -2.62 5.20 -7.04
CA PRO A 581 -2.63 5.71 -5.67
C PRO A 581 -3.23 7.11 -5.55
N GLY A 582 -3.05 7.98 -6.55
CA GLY A 582 -3.64 9.32 -6.58
C GLY A 582 -5.17 9.29 -6.46
N THR A 583 -5.82 8.36 -7.13
CA THR A 583 -7.27 8.17 -7.03
C THR A 583 -7.67 7.64 -5.64
N GLN A 584 -6.91 6.72 -5.05
CA GLN A 584 -7.16 6.25 -3.68
C GLN A 584 -6.92 7.33 -2.62
N LEU A 585 -5.93 8.21 -2.81
CA LEU A 585 -5.67 9.35 -1.93
C LEU A 585 -6.88 10.29 -1.84
N THR A 586 -7.53 10.56 -2.96
CA THR A 586 -8.75 11.39 -2.98
C THR A 586 -9.90 10.75 -2.23
N MET A 587 -10.03 9.42 -2.27
CA MET A 587 -11.05 8.68 -1.54
C MET A 587 -10.79 8.63 -0.02
N ARG A 588 -9.53 8.51 0.41
CA ARG A 588 -9.16 8.43 1.85
C ARG A 588 -9.44 9.72 2.62
N THR A 589 -9.45 10.89 1.99
CA THR A 589 -9.78 12.16 2.63
C THR A 589 -11.21 12.18 3.19
N PHE A 590 -12.10 11.41 2.61
CA PHE A 590 -13.47 11.24 3.09
C PHE A 590 -13.53 10.55 4.48
N HIS A 591 -12.67 9.56 4.72
CA HIS A 591 -12.69 8.77 5.95
C HIS A 591 -12.13 9.49 7.18
N THR A 592 -11.39 10.58 7.01
CA THR A 592 -10.84 11.36 8.13
C THR A 592 -11.87 12.30 8.77
N GLY A 593 -13.01 12.52 8.11
CA GLY A 593 -14.14 13.27 8.66
C GLY A 593 -13.84 14.76 8.94
N GLY A 594 -12.81 15.33 8.29
CA GLY A 594 -12.43 16.74 8.46
C GLY A 594 -11.62 17.04 9.71
N VAL A 595 -11.13 16.01 10.42
CA VAL A 595 -10.18 16.19 11.53
C VAL A 595 -8.91 16.83 11.01
N ALA A 596 -8.42 17.87 11.71
CA ALA A 596 -7.16 18.52 11.38
C ALA A 596 -6.02 17.50 11.49
N GLY A 597 -5.31 17.37 10.42
CA GLY A 597 -4.10 16.55 10.29
C GLY A 597 -3.23 17.24 9.26
N GLY A 598 -1.95 16.85 9.11
CA GLY A 598 -1.07 17.43 8.09
C GLY A 598 -1.81 17.60 6.77
N ASP A 599 -1.64 18.72 6.11
CA ASP A 599 -2.50 19.23 5.02
C ASP A 599 -2.64 18.23 3.84
N ILE A 600 -3.57 17.28 4.01
CA ILE A 600 -3.89 16.22 3.05
C ILE A 600 -4.33 16.81 1.69
N THR A 601 -4.82 18.06 1.73
CA THR A 601 -5.27 18.77 0.53
C THR A 601 -4.14 19.20 -0.39
N GLN A 602 -2.90 19.17 0.09
CA GLN A 602 -1.71 19.50 -0.70
C GLN A 602 -1.16 18.31 -1.51
N GLY A 603 -1.60 17.08 -1.25
CA GLY A 603 -1.04 15.89 -1.88
C GLY A 603 -1.13 15.91 -3.41
N LEU A 604 -2.31 15.66 -3.97
CA LEU A 604 -2.50 15.57 -5.43
C LEU A 604 -2.17 16.88 -6.17
N PRO A 605 -2.62 18.07 -5.73
CA PRO A 605 -2.23 19.32 -6.36
C PRO A 605 -0.71 19.56 -6.38
N ARG A 606 0.00 19.13 -5.32
CA ARG A 606 1.46 19.24 -5.28
C ARG A 606 2.14 18.31 -6.28
N VAL A 607 1.65 17.09 -6.41
CA VAL A 607 2.14 16.14 -7.43
C VAL A 607 1.92 16.71 -8.83
N GLU A 608 0.75 17.29 -9.11
CA GLU A 608 0.45 17.93 -10.39
C GLU A 608 1.35 19.13 -10.65
N GLU A 609 1.59 19.99 -9.67
CA GLU A 609 2.56 21.10 -9.76
C GLU A 609 3.96 20.61 -10.16
N LEU A 610 4.42 19.51 -9.56
CA LEU A 610 5.75 18.96 -9.82
C LEU A 610 5.85 18.39 -11.24
N PHE A 611 4.87 17.57 -11.67
CA PHE A 611 4.87 17.00 -13.02
C PHE A 611 4.70 18.02 -14.13
N GLU A 612 4.00 19.12 -13.87
CA GLU A 612 3.85 20.23 -14.82
C GLU A 612 4.93 21.33 -14.65
N ALA A 613 5.84 21.17 -13.69
CA ALA A 613 6.87 22.16 -13.34
C ALA A 613 6.29 23.58 -13.12
N ARG A 614 5.08 23.66 -12.53
CA ARG A 614 4.44 24.94 -12.18
C ARG A 614 5.18 25.64 -11.04
N LYS A 615 5.10 26.96 -11.00
CA LYS A 615 5.62 27.76 -9.88
C LYS A 615 4.76 27.50 -8.62
N PRO A 616 5.36 27.12 -7.49
CA PRO A 616 4.61 26.92 -6.24
C PRO A 616 3.98 28.22 -5.72
N LYS A 617 2.83 28.12 -5.07
CA LYS A 617 2.14 29.30 -4.47
C LYS A 617 2.93 29.90 -3.30
N LYS A 618 3.54 29.07 -2.45
CA LYS A 618 4.46 29.47 -1.37
C LYS A 618 5.86 29.03 -1.76
N MET A 619 6.57 29.90 -2.44
CA MET A 619 7.88 29.58 -2.99
C MET A 619 8.99 29.92 -2.00
N ALA A 620 9.93 29.00 -1.81
CA ALA A 620 11.19 29.30 -1.16
C ALA A 620 12.13 30.06 -2.10
N THR A 621 12.82 31.07 -1.57
CA THR A 621 13.82 31.81 -2.30
C THR A 621 15.16 31.09 -2.22
N LEU A 622 15.75 30.77 -3.38
CA LEU A 622 17.06 30.17 -3.48
C LEU A 622 18.15 31.21 -3.69
N ALA A 623 19.28 31.05 -3.02
CA ALA A 623 20.47 31.89 -3.27
C ALA A 623 21.07 31.52 -4.63
N GLU A 624 21.20 32.49 -5.54
CA GLU A 624 21.80 32.29 -6.86
C GLU A 624 23.33 32.30 -6.83
N ILE A 625 23.92 32.87 -5.78
CA ILE A 625 25.34 32.89 -5.52
C ILE A 625 25.65 32.30 -4.13
N GLY A 626 26.81 31.71 -3.93
CA GLY A 626 27.30 31.31 -2.62
C GLY A 626 28.04 32.48 -1.96
N GLY A 627 28.02 32.56 -0.64
CA GLY A 627 28.71 33.60 0.07
C GLY A 627 28.23 33.80 1.51
N ARG A 628 28.71 34.86 2.16
CA ARG A 628 28.32 35.19 3.53
C ARG A 628 27.06 36.05 3.55
N LEU A 629 26.15 35.74 4.45
CA LEU A 629 24.88 36.43 4.63
C LEU A 629 25.06 37.69 5.47
N ARG A 630 24.34 38.77 5.09
CA ARG A 630 24.17 39.96 5.88
C ARG A 630 22.71 40.40 5.84
N PHE A 631 22.11 40.56 7.00
CA PHE A 631 20.71 40.96 7.14
C PHE A 631 20.56 42.45 7.25
N GLU A 632 19.58 43.02 6.57
CA GLU A 632 19.20 44.44 6.63
C GLU A 632 17.68 44.53 6.75
N GLU A 633 17.18 45.26 7.75
CA GLU A 633 15.75 45.46 7.91
C GLU A 633 15.19 46.30 6.75
N SER A 634 14.11 45.83 6.16
CA SER A 634 13.41 46.55 5.09
C SER A 634 12.53 47.65 5.70
N HIS A 635 12.44 48.80 5.04
CA HIS A 635 11.50 49.86 5.37
C HIS A 635 10.01 49.44 5.32
N LYS A 636 9.71 48.31 4.75
CA LYS A 636 8.40 47.64 4.81
C LYS A 636 8.46 46.53 5.90
N GLY A 637 8.15 46.86 7.11
CA GLY A 637 8.34 46.08 8.35
C GLY A 637 7.92 44.61 8.40
N SER A 638 7.51 44.00 7.27
CA SER A 638 7.19 42.55 7.15
C SER A 638 8.22 41.75 6.33
N LEU A 639 9.20 42.43 5.72
CA LEU A 639 10.22 41.84 4.86
C LEU A 639 11.63 42.08 5.42
N LEU A 640 12.49 41.09 5.32
CA LEU A 640 13.92 41.18 5.61
C LEU A 640 14.69 41.16 4.29
N ASN A 641 15.64 42.06 4.12
CA ASN A 641 16.56 42.07 3.00
C ASN A 641 17.81 41.27 3.39
N ILE A 642 18.06 40.19 2.67
CA ILE A 642 19.24 39.34 2.85
C ILE A 642 20.22 39.65 1.72
N HIS A 643 21.38 40.13 2.07
CA HIS A 643 22.50 40.33 1.15
C HIS A 643 23.42 39.10 1.22
N VAL A 644 23.64 38.48 0.08
CA VAL A 644 24.62 37.41 -0.08
C VAL A 644 25.85 38.02 -0.71
N VAL A 645 26.97 38.02 0.00
CA VAL A 645 28.26 38.55 -0.45
C VAL A 645 29.17 37.40 -0.79
N ALA A 646 29.48 37.22 -2.06
CA ALA A 646 30.41 36.20 -2.54
C ALA A 646 31.88 36.62 -2.31
N ASP A 647 32.77 35.65 -2.32
CA ASP A 647 34.21 35.88 -2.10
C ASP A 647 34.87 36.72 -3.20
N ASP A 648 34.25 36.79 -4.39
CA ASP A 648 34.67 37.64 -5.52
C ASP A 648 34.14 39.07 -5.43
N GLY A 649 33.36 39.42 -4.40
CA GLY A 649 32.77 40.74 -4.19
C GLY A 649 31.42 40.97 -4.85
N GLU A 650 30.88 40.00 -5.57
CA GLU A 650 29.50 40.06 -6.09
C GLU A 650 28.50 40.04 -4.93
N THR A 651 27.54 40.94 -4.93
CA THR A 651 26.51 41.01 -3.88
C THR A 651 25.12 40.95 -4.52
N LYS A 652 24.29 40.01 -4.06
CA LYS A 652 22.87 39.91 -4.44
C LYS A 652 21.96 40.08 -3.24
N MET A 653 20.89 40.86 -3.42
CA MET A 653 19.88 41.12 -2.39
C MET A 653 18.61 40.30 -2.67
N TYR A 654 18.10 39.68 -1.62
CA TYR A 654 16.82 38.94 -1.63
C TYR A 654 15.91 39.52 -0.55
N SER A 655 14.66 39.83 -0.90
CA SER A 655 13.65 40.25 0.07
C SER A 655 12.77 39.08 0.43
N VAL A 656 12.84 38.62 1.67
CA VAL A 656 12.12 37.43 2.19
C VAL A 656 11.27 37.82 3.41
N PRO A 657 10.16 37.12 3.69
CA PRO A 657 9.40 37.33 4.92
C PRO A 657 10.24 37.02 6.17
N HIS A 658 10.04 37.75 7.24
CA HIS A 658 10.67 37.46 8.55
C HIS A 658 10.30 36.07 9.12
N THR A 659 9.13 35.55 8.76
CA THR A 659 8.64 34.25 9.24
C THR A 659 9.17 33.13 8.39
N GLY A 660 9.73 32.12 9.03
CA GLY A 660 10.22 30.89 8.36
C GLY A 660 11.58 31.03 7.72
N LEU A 661 12.47 31.84 8.29
CA LEU A 661 13.88 31.88 7.88
C LEU A 661 14.60 30.57 8.23
N ARG A 662 15.41 30.07 7.29
CA ARG A 662 16.26 28.88 7.47
C ARG A 662 17.73 29.18 7.71
N VAL A 663 18.08 30.43 7.63
CA VAL A 663 19.46 30.90 7.71
C VAL A 663 19.57 32.04 8.73
N ASN A 664 20.75 32.21 9.32
CA ASN A 664 21.05 33.28 10.28
C ASN A 664 21.98 34.31 9.67
N ASP A 665 22.03 35.49 10.31
CA ASP A 665 22.95 36.55 9.91
C ASP A 665 24.41 36.09 10.13
N GLY A 666 25.23 36.26 9.10
CA GLY A 666 26.64 35.86 9.12
C GLY A 666 26.93 34.44 8.65
N ASP A 667 25.93 33.61 8.38
CA ASP A 667 26.10 32.26 7.86
C ASP A 667 26.79 32.24 6.49
N LEU A 668 27.64 31.24 6.26
CA LEU A 668 28.22 30.96 4.94
C LEU A 668 27.32 29.97 4.22
N ILE A 669 26.80 30.34 3.06
CA ILE A 669 25.91 29.49 2.28
C ILE A 669 26.49 29.14 0.92
N GLU A 670 26.09 28.00 0.41
CA GLU A 670 26.39 27.55 -0.96
C GLU A 670 25.34 28.03 -1.94
N LYS A 671 25.72 28.10 -3.22
CA LYS A 671 24.80 28.40 -4.33
C LYS A 671 23.65 27.39 -4.32
N GLY A 672 22.41 27.90 -4.33
CA GLY A 672 21.20 27.07 -4.32
C GLY A 672 20.65 26.75 -2.92
N THR A 673 21.20 27.32 -1.83
CA THR A 673 20.65 27.16 -0.48
C THR A 673 19.33 27.93 -0.37
N ALA A 674 18.32 27.31 0.27
CA ALA A 674 17.02 27.94 0.52
C ALA A 674 17.11 28.91 1.69
N LEU A 675 16.72 30.17 1.49
CA LEU A 675 16.77 31.22 2.50
C LEU A 675 15.58 31.20 3.47
N ASN A 676 14.43 30.73 2.99
CA ASN A 676 13.18 30.66 3.78
C ASN A 676 12.43 29.34 3.53
N ASP A 677 11.45 29.09 4.38
CA ASP A 677 10.54 27.95 4.23
C ASP A 677 9.62 28.12 3.04
N GLY A 678 9.39 27.02 2.33
CA GLY A 678 8.50 26.95 1.18
C GLY A 678 8.89 25.83 0.23
N ALA A 679 8.07 25.62 -0.78
CA ALA A 679 8.35 24.67 -1.84
C ALA A 679 9.38 25.26 -2.83
N LEU A 680 10.35 24.45 -3.25
CA LEU A 680 11.32 24.89 -4.25
C LEU A 680 10.66 24.93 -5.64
N ASN A 681 11.02 25.92 -6.44
CA ASN A 681 10.65 25.97 -7.84
C ASN A 681 11.63 25.11 -8.65
N PRO A 682 11.18 24.10 -9.40
CA PRO A 682 12.07 23.25 -10.20
C PRO A 682 12.96 24.03 -11.18
N HIS A 683 12.47 25.12 -11.75
CA HIS A 683 13.23 25.99 -12.66
C HIS A 683 14.41 26.69 -11.96
N ASP A 684 14.21 27.12 -10.71
CA ASP A 684 15.27 27.78 -9.95
C ASP A 684 16.31 26.77 -9.47
N VAL A 685 15.89 25.56 -9.12
CA VAL A 685 16.80 24.43 -8.81
C VAL A 685 17.65 24.07 -10.03
N LEU A 686 17.05 24.02 -11.23
CA LEU A 686 17.77 23.75 -12.47
C LEU A 686 18.86 24.82 -12.73
N ARG A 687 18.51 26.09 -12.56
CA ARG A 687 19.41 27.23 -12.80
C ARG A 687 20.55 27.31 -11.80
N THR A 688 20.29 26.92 -10.54
CA THR A 688 21.27 27.05 -9.45
C THR A 688 22.12 25.81 -9.25
N ARG A 689 21.52 24.58 -9.32
CA ARG A 689 22.16 23.31 -8.96
C ARG A 689 22.32 22.33 -10.12
N GLY A 690 21.70 22.59 -11.30
CA GLY A 690 21.79 21.74 -12.48
C GLY A 690 20.75 20.61 -12.55
N ALA A 691 20.80 19.82 -13.65
CA ALA A 691 19.79 18.83 -14.00
C ALA A 691 19.68 17.66 -12.99
N SER A 692 20.82 17.12 -12.53
CA SER A 692 20.84 16.00 -11.57
C SER A 692 20.17 16.38 -10.25
N ALA A 693 20.36 17.62 -9.78
CA ALA A 693 19.72 18.12 -8.57
C ALA A 693 18.21 18.26 -8.72
N VAL A 694 17.72 18.66 -9.92
CA VAL A 694 16.29 18.74 -10.21
C VAL A 694 15.66 17.33 -10.19
N HIS A 695 16.31 16.35 -10.82
CA HIS A 695 15.82 14.97 -10.81
C HIS A 695 15.68 14.42 -9.39
N ASN A 696 16.72 14.58 -8.57
CA ASN A 696 16.67 14.16 -7.17
C ASN A 696 15.58 14.90 -6.39
N TYR A 697 15.46 16.22 -6.57
CA TYR A 697 14.44 17.02 -5.91
C TYR A 697 13.01 16.55 -6.27
N LEU A 698 12.72 16.35 -7.56
CA LEU A 698 11.42 15.88 -8.02
C LEU A 698 11.08 14.48 -7.46
N ILE A 699 12.05 13.56 -7.48
CA ILE A 699 11.88 12.22 -6.92
C ILE A 699 11.59 12.30 -5.42
N GLN A 700 12.39 13.04 -4.64
CA GLN A 700 12.21 13.19 -3.21
C GLN A 700 10.85 13.81 -2.84
N GLU A 701 10.44 14.88 -3.54
CA GLU A 701 9.17 15.54 -3.28
C GLU A 701 7.97 14.63 -3.61
N VAL A 702 8.01 13.91 -4.73
CA VAL A 702 6.93 12.97 -5.09
C VAL A 702 6.85 11.84 -4.06
N LEU A 703 7.98 11.23 -3.72
CA LEU A 703 8.03 10.17 -2.70
C LEU A 703 7.51 10.68 -1.34
N ARG A 704 7.91 11.88 -0.93
CA ARG A 704 7.44 12.50 0.30
C ARG A 704 5.93 12.63 0.33
N VAL A 705 5.33 13.16 -0.74
CA VAL A 705 3.87 13.33 -0.84
C VAL A 705 3.15 11.99 -0.74
N TYR A 706 3.61 10.96 -1.45
CA TYR A 706 2.97 9.64 -1.40
C TYR A 706 3.15 8.94 -0.04
N ARG A 707 4.33 9.05 0.59
CA ARG A 707 4.56 8.47 1.93
C ARG A 707 3.77 9.14 3.05
N GLN A 708 3.63 10.45 3.03
CA GLN A 708 2.79 11.16 4.01
C GLN A 708 1.32 10.70 3.96
N GLN A 709 0.91 10.13 2.86
CA GLN A 709 -0.44 9.61 2.66
C GLN A 709 -0.58 8.10 2.98
N GLY A 710 0.51 7.43 3.35
CA GLY A 710 0.56 5.99 3.67
C GLY A 710 0.81 5.13 2.49
#